data_2166a9f81463744931829beae64b0f55
#
_entry.id   2166a9f81463744931829beae64b0f55
#
_cell.length_a   1.000
_cell.length_b   1.000
_cell.length_c   1.000
_cell.angle_alpha   90.00
_cell.angle_beta   90.00
_cell.angle_gamma   90.00
#
_symmetry.space_group_name_H-M   'P 1'
#
loop_
_entity.id
_entity.type
_entity.pdbx_description
1 polymer ?
#
loop_
_entity_poly.entity_id
_entity_poly.type
_entity_poly.pdbx_seq_one_letter_code
_entity_poly.pdbx_strand_id
1 'polypeptide(L)'
;MYRQASLYFFFVTIVTLFCTIFSVQVSFAQNGSFTVKGKVVRKDTKEAIPYATVIIDSASKGVTTDFEGKYIIKNLSKNTIALTASCIGFEDVTLSVSSNSNKEVIFELEEAAVSLEEVVVEGASEASKIKSQGYSAQVVEMGQLETQSVQMNDLLDHSSGIRVRQSGGLGSTANYNINGLGGNSIRFFLDGIPMEYFGRAYSISNIPVNLIDRVEVYKGVVPAYLGSDALGGAINVVTKENVDTALDFSYSVGSFNTHEAVLNGMWRDAKSGFSVKGSMFYNYSDNNYKVWGDNIAVSDPDGTVHRGMKVERFNDAFYSYAPKIDLGFTQKWWADQFYVGMLYTDMYKEIQHGATMDVPYGERHYTQSNFTPSASYKKKDFILKGLDATAFASYTMMQRHTVDTTTNRYNWYGEVRRTDQTPGERGAATLQLDEINTLVSRANLNYNISENTQFGVNYVYTDSRQYTNDPLAETSRQDLIGEQRISKQNLGFNLQNEAFEGRWKTSIFAKHFSYRVDVEDAEKIKGQWEPYVFSKTDQAWGYGAATSFALTNYFMLTSSVEQAVRMPEVNEVFGNVADNLEASYNLKPEQSFNINAGFNLGPFYMGEHKLSWNNNFFYRDTKDQILLALSGKGTTEEAMVYENVGKAISKGWDTEVSYSFMNRLFLDFTLSYLDARNKMEYDANGYKNIYYNNRLRNVPYFQMSNRVRYEIPNFLKQDDGFSINWSYNYVHEFFLDWEALGNNNKAVIPTQTVHNLGVGYKFPNRKIALNVDVRNIMNTQVFDNYGVQRPGRGVYFKLNYNIL
;
A
#
# COMPACT_ATOMS: atom_id res chain seq x y z
N MET A 1 18.98 -28.07 5.92
CA MET A 1 18.75 -28.53 7.31
C MET A 1 19.41 -27.68 8.39
N TYR A 2 20.66 -27.26 8.25
CA TYR A 2 21.33 -26.42 9.27
C TYR A 2 20.80 -24.94 9.33
N ARG A 3 20.31 -24.36 8.24
CA ARG A 3 19.72 -22.99 8.23
C ARG A 3 18.33 -22.90 8.87
N GLN A 4 17.53 -23.94 8.81
CA GLN A 4 16.20 -23.96 9.47
C GLN A 4 16.33 -24.02 11.01
N ALA A 5 17.30 -24.76 11.53
CA ALA A 5 17.53 -24.83 12.98
C ALA A 5 18.02 -23.48 13.57
N SER A 6 18.81 -22.72 12.81
CA SER A 6 19.30 -21.39 13.23
C SER A 6 18.15 -20.36 13.27
N LEU A 7 17.19 -20.44 12.34
CA LEU A 7 16.03 -19.54 12.31
C LEU A 7 15.05 -19.81 13.46
N TYR A 8 14.81 -21.07 13.79
CA TYR A 8 14.00 -21.44 14.95
C TYR A 8 14.61 -20.96 16.25
N PHE A 9 15.94 -21.07 16.37
CA PHE A 9 16.65 -20.61 17.57
C PHE A 9 16.60 -19.08 17.70
N PHE A 10 16.75 -18.35 16.61
CA PHE A 10 16.68 -16.89 16.58
C PHE A 10 15.25 -16.38 16.86
N PHE A 11 14.24 -17.02 16.29
CA PHE A 11 12.82 -16.70 16.52
C PHE A 11 12.43 -16.94 17.99
N VAL A 12 12.80 -18.10 18.55
CA VAL A 12 12.55 -18.44 19.97
C VAL A 12 13.30 -17.48 20.90
N THR A 13 14.54 -17.08 20.55
CA THR A 13 15.35 -16.17 21.37
C THR A 13 14.76 -14.75 21.35
N ILE A 14 14.26 -14.25 20.21
CA ILE A 14 13.62 -12.93 20.13
C ILE A 14 12.27 -12.93 20.85
N VAL A 15 11.45 -13.97 20.69
CA VAL A 15 10.17 -14.09 21.39
C VAL A 15 10.40 -14.20 22.90
N THR A 16 11.42 -14.97 23.36
CA THR A 16 11.76 -15.06 24.80
C THR A 16 12.33 -13.74 25.31
N LEU A 17 13.15 -13.04 24.54
CA LEU A 17 13.68 -11.73 24.94
C LEU A 17 12.56 -10.68 25.01
N PHE A 18 11.62 -10.70 24.07
CA PHE A 18 10.45 -9.82 24.07
C PHE A 18 9.50 -10.15 25.22
N CYS A 19 9.25 -11.42 25.50
CA CYS A 19 8.45 -11.85 26.66
C CYS A 19 9.12 -11.56 28.01
N THR A 20 10.45 -11.61 28.10
CA THR A 20 11.17 -11.28 29.35
C THR A 20 11.22 -9.78 29.62
N ILE A 21 11.27 -8.93 28.60
CA ILE A 21 11.19 -7.48 28.74
C ILE A 21 9.79 -7.04 29.20
N PHE A 22 8.72 -7.75 28.82
CA PHE A 22 7.35 -7.48 29.23
C PHE A 22 6.94 -8.11 30.59
N SER A 23 7.77 -8.94 31.22
CA SER A 23 7.48 -9.57 32.53
C SER A 23 7.69 -8.63 33.71
N VAL A 24 7.93 -7.35 33.55
CA VAL A 24 7.97 -6.38 34.63
C VAL A 24 6.56 -6.24 35.21
N GLN A 25 6.34 -6.82 36.36
CA GLN A 25 5.11 -6.63 37.14
C GLN A 25 4.94 -5.15 37.49
N VAL A 26 4.01 -4.50 36.80
CA VAL A 26 3.60 -3.14 37.18
C VAL A 26 2.72 -3.25 38.40
N SER A 27 3.26 -2.89 39.55
CA SER A 27 2.46 -2.63 40.75
C SER A 27 1.61 -1.39 40.49
N PHE A 28 0.33 -1.58 40.20
CA PHE A 28 -0.63 -0.48 40.12
C PHE A 28 -0.82 0.11 41.51
N ALA A 29 -0.34 1.34 41.71
CA ALA A 29 -0.81 2.18 42.82
C ALA A 29 -2.30 2.51 42.50
N GLN A 30 -3.18 1.99 43.34
CA GLN A 30 -4.63 2.26 43.28
C GLN A 30 -4.88 3.72 43.62
N ASN A 31 -4.91 4.59 42.62
CA ASN A 31 -5.58 5.88 42.72
C ASN A 31 -7.07 5.61 42.71
N GLY A 32 -7.80 6.06 43.72
CA GLY A 32 -9.23 5.85 43.88
C GLY A 32 -9.99 6.31 42.60
N SER A 33 -10.47 5.35 41.85
CA SER A 33 -11.34 5.59 40.69
C SER A 33 -12.80 5.43 41.12
N PHE A 34 -13.71 6.27 40.61
CA PHE A 34 -15.13 6.13 40.85
C PHE A 34 -15.87 5.80 39.54
N THR A 35 -17.09 5.31 39.70
CA THR A 35 -17.96 4.92 38.57
C THR A 35 -19.22 5.76 38.61
N VAL A 36 -19.61 6.32 37.48
CA VAL A 36 -20.88 7.01 37.29
C VAL A 36 -21.83 6.10 36.53
N LYS A 37 -23.06 5.97 37.07
CA LYS A 37 -24.18 5.27 36.42
C LYS A 37 -25.32 6.24 36.26
N GLY A 38 -26.08 6.06 35.21
CA GLY A 38 -27.21 6.92 34.97
C GLY A 38 -28.09 6.47 33.82
N LYS A 39 -29.02 7.36 33.47
CA LYS A 39 -30.01 7.15 32.43
C LYS A 39 -30.19 8.41 31.61
N VAL A 40 -30.42 8.28 30.30
CA VAL A 40 -30.79 9.34 29.40
C VAL A 40 -32.26 9.15 29.02
N VAL A 41 -33.10 10.19 29.26
CA VAL A 41 -34.53 10.12 29.02
C VAL A 41 -35.02 11.42 28.33
N ARG A 42 -36.13 11.34 27.65
CA ARG A 42 -36.85 12.53 27.15
C ARG A 42 -37.36 13.36 28.31
N LYS A 43 -37.26 14.66 28.21
CA LYS A 43 -37.68 15.58 29.28
C LYS A 43 -39.20 15.61 29.47
N ASP A 44 -39.95 15.49 28.36
CA ASP A 44 -41.42 15.57 28.33
C ASP A 44 -42.10 14.22 28.71
N THR A 45 -41.70 13.11 28.11
CA THR A 45 -42.38 11.82 28.31
C THR A 45 -41.68 10.93 29.34
N LYS A 46 -40.46 11.25 29.77
CA LYS A 46 -39.57 10.40 30.61
C LYS A 46 -39.26 9.03 30.00
N GLU A 47 -39.54 8.84 28.71
CA GLU A 47 -39.14 7.65 27.98
C GLU A 47 -37.63 7.57 27.83
N ALA A 48 -37.10 6.35 27.86
CA ALA A 48 -35.66 6.08 27.68
C ALA A 48 -35.23 6.48 26.28
N ILE A 49 -34.07 7.13 26.16
CA ILE A 49 -33.44 7.41 24.88
C ILE A 49 -32.31 6.37 24.68
N PRO A 50 -32.52 5.34 23.86
CA PRO A 50 -31.48 4.37 23.54
C PRO A 50 -30.43 4.97 22.64
N TYR A 51 -29.18 4.48 22.74
CA TYR A 51 -28.04 4.90 21.93
C TYR A 51 -27.66 6.38 22.02
N ALA A 52 -28.09 7.10 23.03
CA ALA A 52 -27.60 8.43 23.34
C ALA A 52 -26.10 8.31 23.74
N THR A 53 -25.29 9.23 23.28
CA THR A 53 -23.86 9.27 23.60
C THR A 53 -23.65 10.14 24.85
N VAL A 54 -22.92 9.62 25.85
CA VAL A 54 -22.51 10.35 27.06
C VAL A 54 -20.99 10.47 27.06
N ILE A 55 -20.47 11.70 26.90
CA ILE A 55 -19.07 12.04 26.76
C ILE A 55 -18.55 12.76 27.99
N ILE A 56 -17.27 12.55 28.31
CA ILE A 56 -16.53 13.30 29.34
C ILE A 56 -15.86 14.49 28.66
N ASP A 57 -16.24 15.72 28.97
CA ASP A 57 -15.78 16.96 28.35
C ASP A 57 -14.25 17.20 28.40
N SER A 58 -13.54 16.51 29.26
CA SER A 58 -12.06 16.61 29.41
C SER A 58 -11.27 15.44 28.82
N ALA A 59 -11.94 14.46 28.18
CA ALA A 59 -11.30 13.27 27.65
C ALA A 59 -12.12 12.75 26.46
N SER A 60 -11.44 12.26 25.41
CA SER A 60 -12.07 11.61 24.24
C SER A 60 -12.71 10.24 24.60
N LYS A 61 -13.31 10.10 25.79
CA LYS A 61 -13.96 8.90 26.28
C LYS A 61 -15.45 9.16 26.47
N GLY A 62 -16.26 8.35 25.83
CA GLY A 62 -17.70 8.34 25.96
C GLY A 62 -18.25 6.93 25.99
N VAL A 63 -19.52 6.79 26.37
CA VAL A 63 -20.29 5.53 26.32
C VAL A 63 -21.63 5.82 25.65
N THR A 64 -22.23 4.81 25.03
CA THR A 64 -23.60 4.88 24.52
C THR A 64 -24.56 4.23 25.49
N THR A 65 -25.78 4.73 25.55
CA THR A 65 -26.85 4.14 26.37
C THR A 65 -27.38 2.85 25.75
N ASP A 66 -27.83 1.92 26.60
CA ASP A 66 -28.52 0.70 26.19
C ASP A 66 -29.99 0.96 25.76
N PHE A 67 -30.73 -0.11 25.43
CA PHE A 67 -32.17 -0.01 25.06
C PHE A 67 -33.09 0.61 26.14
N GLU A 68 -32.66 0.55 27.40
CA GLU A 68 -33.38 1.15 28.51
C GLU A 68 -32.88 2.58 28.83
N GLY A 69 -32.02 3.14 27.98
CA GLY A 69 -31.39 4.46 28.15
C GLY A 69 -30.33 4.50 29.24
N LYS A 70 -29.86 3.38 29.77
CA LYS A 70 -28.87 3.30 30.84
C LYS A 70 -27.45 3.39 30.33
N TYR A 71 -26.55 4.01 31.11
CA TYR A 71 -25.13 4.07 30.83
C TYR A 71 -24.27 3.85 32.08
N ILE A 72 -23.02 3.40 31.90
CA ILE A 72 -22.05 3.20 32.97
C ILE A 72 -20.68 3.68 32.51
N ILE A 73 -20.09 4.66 33.19
CA ILE A 73 -18.72 5.12 32.92
C ILE A 73 -17.85 4.73 34.11
N LYS A 74 -16.85 3.88 33.88
CA LYS A 74 -15.96 3.34 34.90
C LYS A 74 -14.60 4.05 34.87
N ASN A 75 -13.83 3.95 35.97
CA ASN A 75 -12.44 4.38 36.09
C ASN A 75 -12.23 5.90 35.91
N LEU A 76 -13.07 6.70 36.53
CA LEU A 76 -12.97 8.16 36.55
C LEU A 76 -12.01 8.60 37.67
N SER A 77 -11.01 9.42 37.34
CA SER A 77 -9.88 9.75 38.24
C SER A 77 -9.92 11.18 38.82
N LYS A 78 -10.85 12.04 38.37
CA LYS A 78 -11.02 13.42 38.86
C LYS A 78 -12.17 13.49 39.85
N ASN A 79 -12.04 14.32 40.88
CA ASN A 79 -13.09 14.53 41.89
C ASN A 79 -14.38 15.18 41.38
N THR A 80 -14.31 15.91 40.25
CA THR A 80 -15.46 16.51 39.55
C THR A 80 -15.20 16.43 38.05
N ILE A 81 -16.20 15.99 37.29
CA ILE A 81 -16.16 15.86 35.83
C ILE A 81 -17.43 16.44 35.24
N ALA A 82 -17.36 17.09 34.09
CA ALA A 82 -18.50 17.42 33.27
C ALA A 82 -18.80 16.27 32.30
N LEU A 83 -20.05 15.85 32.23
CA LEU A 83 -20.56 14.85 31.31
C LEU A 83 -21.60 15.53 30.42
N THR A 84 -21.48 15.34 29.12
CA THR A 84 -22.44 15.81 28.12
C THR A 84 -23.15 14.61 27.49
N ALA A 85 -24.49 14.61 27.57
CA ALA A 85 -25.32 13.63 26.86
C ALA A 85 -25.87 14.26 25.58
N SER A 86 -25.71 13.56 24.46
CA SER A 86 -26.21 13.96 23.14
C SER A 86 -26.94 12.81 22.43
N CYS A 87 -27.98 13.15 21.66
CA CYS A 87 -28.68 12.22 20.80
C CYS A 87 -29.27 12.95 19.60
N ILE A 88 -29.27 12.35 18.43
CA ILE A 88 -29.83 12.94 17.21
C ILE A 88 -31.31 13.26 17.42
N GLY A 89 -31.70 14.51 17.18
CA GLY A 89 -33.06 15.02 17.39
C GLY A 89 -33.33 15.59 18.76
N PHE A 90 -32.31 15.71 19.62
CA PHE A 90 -32.43 16.27 20.96
C PHE A 90 -31.35 17.34 21.21
N GLU A 91 -31.62 18.30 22.10
CA GLU A 91 -30.63 19.25 22.56
C GLU A 91 -29.65 18.60 23.54
N ASP A 92 -28.36 18.94 23.42
CA ASP A 92 -27.30 18.43 24.28
C ASP A 92 -27.44 18.98 25.71
N VAL A 93 -27.26 18.10 26.70
CA VAL A 93 -27.31 18.47 28.12
C VAL A 93 -26.00 18.12 28.81
N THR A 94 -25.34 19.11 29.43
CA THR A 94 -24.12 18.95 30.21
C THR A 94 -24.40 19.05 31.72
N LEU A 95 -23.94 18.04 32.48
CA LEU A 95 -24.06 17.99 33.95
C LEU A 95 -22.67 17.76 34.58
N SER A 96 -22.40 18.49 35.68
CA SER A 96 -21.22 18.32 36.49
C SER A 96 -21.45 17.25 37.56
N VAL A 97 -20.62 16.19 37.56
CA VAL A 97 -20.75 15.06 38.49
C VAL A 97 -19.51 14.98 39.38
N SER A 98 -19.70 14.86 40.71
CA SER A 98 -18.61 14.72 41.67
C SER A 98 -18.50 13.26 42.20
N SER A 99 -17.29 12.88 42.62
CA SER A 99 -16.98 11.54 43.14
C SER A 99 -17.82 11.14 44.38
N ASN A 100 -18.42 12.15 45.07
CA ASN A 100 -19.23 11.92 46.26
C ASN A 100 -20.73 11.74 45.98
N SER A 101 -21.16 11.83 44.69
CA SER A 101 -22.56 11.62 44.33
C SER A 101 -22.85 10.12 44.11
N ASN A 102 -23.39 9.47 45.14
CA ASN A 102 -23.88 8.06 45.04
C ASN A 102 -25.26 7.95 44.37
N LYS A 103 -25.72 8.97 43.60
CA LYS A 103 -27.01 8.98 42.91
C LYS A 103 -26.82 8.70 41.44
N GLU A 104 -27.75 7.97 40.84
CA GLU A 104 -27.85 7.86 39.38
C GLU A 104 -27.96 9.24 38.73
N VAL A 105 -27.17 9.51 37.72
CA VAL A 105 -27.18 10.76 36.98
C VAL A 105 -28.14 10.64 35.80
N ILE A 106 -29.26 11.34 35.85
CA ILE A 106 -30.29 11.31 34.80
C ILE A 106 -30.13 12.55 33.93
N PHE A 107 -29.91 12.32 32.61
CA PHE A 107 -29.96 13.34 31.60
C PHE A 107 -31.39 13.41 31.04
N GLU A 108 -32.00 14.60 31.08
CA GLU A 108 -33.30 14.88 30.50
C GLU A 108 -33.10 15.72 29.23
N LEU A 109 -33.22 15.09 28.06
CA LEU A 109 -33.00 15.75 26.75
C LEU A 109 -34.38 16.28 26.23
N GLU A 110 -34.38 17.51 25.76
CA GLU A 110 -35.52 18.08 25.03
C GLU A 110 -35.40 17.78 23.55
N GLU A 111 -36.53 17.54 22.86
CA GLU A 111 -36.49 17.45 21.40
C GLU A 111 -36.06 18.81 20.82
N ALA A 112 -35.02 18.80 20.04
CA ALA A 112 -34.60 19.96 19.26
C ALA A 112 -35.68 20.24 18.22
N ALA A 113 -36.22 21.47 18.24
CA ALA A 113 -37.07 21.94 17.15
C ALA A 113 -36.26 21.82 15.86
N VAL A 114 -36.77 21.06 14.88
CA VAL A 114 -36.05 20.77 13.61
C VAL A 114 -35.82 22.08 12.86
N SER A 115 -34.77 22.77 13.20
CA SER A 115 -34.06 23.66 12.31
C SER A 115 -33.03 22.75 11.61
N LEU A 116 -33.13 22.67 10.28
CA LEU A 116 -32.15 22.01 9.43
C LEU A 116 -30.85 22.85 9.38
N GLU A 117 -30.26 23.13 10.53
CA GLU A 117 -29.00 23.83 10.64
C GLU A 117 -27.99 22.95 11.37
N GLU A 118 -27.00 22.57 10.58
CA GLU A 118 -25.65 22.18 11.00
C GLU A 118 -25.54 20.97 11.93
N VAL A 119 -25.55 19.78 11.33
CA VAL A 119 -24.81 18.66 11.94
C VAL A 119 -23.32 19.02 11.86
N VAL A 120 -22.82 19.71 12.89
CA VAL A 120 -21.40 19.79 13.16
C VAL A 120 -20.96 18.38 13.51
N VAL A 121 -20.41 17.70 12.51
CA VAL A 121 -19.72 16.42 12.73
C VAL A 121 -18.43 16.75 13.47
N GLU A 122 -18.46 16.82 14.77
CA GLU A 122 -17.25 16.75 15.59
C GLU A 122 -16.61 15.38 15.31
N GLY A 123 -15.51 15.41 14.56
CA GLY A 123 -14.71 14.24 14.23
C GLY A 123 -14.97 13.63 12.85
N ALA A 124 -14.87 14.42 11.77
CA ALA A 124 -14.71 13.83 10.45
C ALA A 124 -13.53 12.87 10.47
N SER A 125 -13.75 11.60 10.08
CA SER A 125 -12.66 10.63 10.00
C SER A 125 -11.56 11.15 9.08
N GLU A 126 -10.31 10.75 9.29
CA GLU A 126 -9.20 11.14 8.41
C GLU A 126 -9.51 10.81 6.94
N ALA A 127 -10.21 9.69 6.69
CA ALA A 127 -10.71 9.35 5.37
C ALA A 127 -11.65 10.42 4.79
N SER A 128 -12.56 10.94 5.60
CA SER A 128 -13.48 12.01 5.17
C SER A 128 -12.74 13.33 4.91
N LYS A 129 -11.76 13.68 5.74
CA LYS A 129 -10.92 14.87 5.55
C LYS A 129 -10.14 14.77 4.24
N ILE A 130 -9.49 13.65 3.95
CA ILE A 130 -8.74 13.44 2.72
C ILE A 130 -9.64 13.56 1.49
N LYS A 131 -10.80 12.88 1.50
CA LYS A 131 -11.79 12.95 0.40
C LYS A 131 -12.33 14.38 0.18
N SER A 132 -12.35 15.21 1.22
CA SER A 132 -12.82 16.60 1.13
C SER A 132 -11.78 17.61 0.61
N GLN A 133 -10.53 17.22 0.39
CA GLN A 133 -9.47 18.14 -0.06
C GLN A 133 -9.44 18.42 -1.58
N GLY A 134 -10.38 17.86 -2.35
CA GLY A 134 -10.47 18.08 -3.80
C GLY A 134 -9.57 17.19 -4.66
N TYR A 135 -8.68 16.41 -4.06
CA TYR A 135 -7.92 15.37 -4.78
C TYR A 135 -8.83 14.19 -5.14
N SER A 136 -8.58 13.55 -6.28
CA SER A 136 -9.17 12.25 -6.56
C SER A 136 -8.51 11.21 -5.66
N ALA A 137 -9.00 11.07 -4.44
CA ALA A 137 -8.43 10.19 -3.43
C ALA A 137 -9.42 9.13 -2.97
N GLN A 138 -8.90 7.91 -2.75
CA GLN A 138 -9.61 6.81 -2.10
C GLN A 138 -8.88 6.43 -0.82
N VAL A 139 -9.63 6.19 0.25
CA VAL A 139 -9.08 5.72 1.52
C VAL A 139 -9.72 4.39 1.87
N VAL A 140 -8.88 3.39 2.10
CA VAL A 140 -9.28 2.05 2.55
C VAL A 140 -8.86 1.91 4.01
N GLU A 141 -9.82 1.92 4.92
CA GLU A 141 -9.60 1.72 6.36
C GLU A 141 -9.48 0.23 6.67
N MET A 142 -8.45 -0.17 7.46
CA MET A 142 -8.13 -1.57 7.70
C MET A 142 -8.92 -2.21 8.86
N GLY A 143 -9.45 -1.44 9.79
CA GLY A 143 -9.99 -1.93 11.06
C GLY A 143 -11.00 -3.09 10.96
N GLN A 144 -11.77 -3.15 9.87
CA GLN A 144 -12.73 -4.24 9.62
C GLN A 144 -12.14 -5.41 8.80
N LEU A 145 -10.99 -5.22 8.16
CA LEU A 145 -10.32 -6.18 7.30
C LEU A 145 -9.21 -6.96 8.02
N GLU A 146 -8.77 -6.47 9.17
CA GLU A 146 -7.68 -7.06 9.96
C GLU A 146 -7.90 -8.53 10.33
N THR A 147 -9.15 -8.89 10.58
CA THR A 147 -9.52 -10.27 10.93
C THR A 147 -9.50 -11.21 9.75
N GLN A 148 -9.56 -10.71 8.51
CA GLN A 148 -9.58 -11.52 7.29
C GLN A 148 -8.16 -11.86 6.84
N SER A 149 -8.00 -13.01 6.18
CA SER A 149 -6.76 -13.37 5.50
C SER A 149 -6.74 -12.74 4.10
N VAL A 150 -6.60 -11.41 4.02
CA VAL A 150 -6.60 -10.64 2.77
C VAL A 150 -5.20 -10.08 2.53
N GLN A 151 -4.72 -10.16 1.29
CA GLN A 151 -3.46 -9.53 0.88
C GLN A 151 -3.71 -8.08 0.44
N MET A 152 -2.73 -7.22 0.65
CA MET A 152 -2.82 -5.81 0.25
C MET A 152 -3.09 -5.64 -1.25
N ASN A 153 -2.47 -6.47 -2.07
CA ASN A 153 -2.69 -6.46 -3.52
C ASN A 153 -4.15 -6.70 -3.90
N ASP A 154 -4.82 -7.65 -3.22
CA ASP A 154 -6.24 -7.93 -3.46
C ASP A 154 -7.12 -6.74 -3.04
N LEU A 155 -6.79 -6.06 -1.92
CA LEU A 155 -7.51 -4.87 -1.47
C LEU A 155 -7.39 -3.71 -2.47
N LEU A 156 -6.19 -3.48 -2.98
CA LEU A 156 -5.94 -2.44 -3.98
C LEU A 156 -6.61 -2.76 -5.31
N ASP A 157 -6.60 -4.02 -5.75
CA ASP A 157 -7.25 -4.45 -6.99
C ASP A 157 -8.79 -4.34 -6.95
N HIS A 158 -9.37 -4.31 -5.74
CA HIS A 158 -10.79 -4.02 -5.53
C HIS A 158 -11.10 -2.51 -5.44
N SER A 159 -10.09 -1.67 -5.49
CA SER A 159 -10.24 -0.21 -5.43
C SER A 159 -10.49 0.37 -6.81
N SER A 160 -11.37 1.38 -6.91
CA SER A 160 -11.72 1.98 -8.20
C SER A 160 -10.51 2.64 -8.87
N GLY A 161 -10.34 2.46 -10.18
CA GLY A 161 -9.24 3.02 -10.98
C GLY A 161 -7.87 2.40 -10.73
N ILE A 162 -7.77 1.35 -9.91
CA ILE A 162 -6.53 0.64 -9.64
C ILE A 162 -6.61 -0.75 -10.24
N ARG A 163 -5.52 -1.18 -10.86
CA ARG A 163 -5.30 -2.57 -11.28
C ARG A 163 -3.97 -3.06 -10.75
N VAL A 164 -3.97 -4.19 -10.05
CA VAL A 164 -2.77 -4.86 -9.59
C VAL A 164 -2.57 -6.13 -10.41
N ARG A 165 -1.44 -6.22 -11.11
CA ARG A 165 -1.07 -7.38 -11.91
C ARG A 165 0.09 -8.10 -11.25
N GLN A 166 -0.11 -9.36 -10.91
CA GLN A 166 0.89 -10.19 -10.24
C GLN A 166 1.42 -11.26 -11.19
N SER A 167 2.69 -11.60 -11.07
CA SER A 167 3.33 -12.65 -11.87
C SER A 167 3.32 -14.02 -11.19
N GLY A 168 2.59 -14.19 -10.10
CA GLY A 168 2.57 -15.47 -9.38
C GLY A 168 1.90 -15.39 -8.01
N GLY A 169 2.35 -16.24 -7.10
CA GLY A 169 1.91 -16.28 -5.70
C GLY A 169 2.61 -15.26 -4.80
N LEU A 170 2.69 -15.56 -3.51
CA LEU A 170 3.31 -14.69 -2.51
C LEU A 170 4.77 -14.40 -2.86
N GLY A 171 5.21 -13.15 -2.71
CA GLY A 171 6.57 -12.72 -3.05
C GLY A 171 6.85 -12.54 -4.55
N SER A 172 5.86 -12.78 -5.43
CA SER A 172 5.98 -12.48 -6.85
C SER A 172 5.95 -10.97 -7.13
N THR A 173 6.48 -10.58 -8.29
CA THR A 173 6.43 -9.18 -8.73
C THR A 173 4.99 -8.74 -8.95
N ALA A 174 4.61 -7.60 -8.40
CA ALA A 174 3.34 -6.93 -8.62
C ALA A 174 3.54 -5.60 -9.35
N ASN A 175 2.76 -5.39 -10.42
CA ASN A 175 2.72 -4.16 -11.18
C ASN A 175 1.39 -3.45 -10.92
N TYR A 176 1.46 -2.22 -10.48
CA TYR A 176 0.30 -1.39 -10.18
C TYR A 176 0.04 -0.44 -11.33
N ASN A 177 -1.23 -0.24 -11.65
CA ASN A 177 -1.67 0.70 -12.66
C ASN A 177 -2.79 1.56 -12.05
N ILE A 178 -2.66 2.88 -12.18
CA ILE A 178 -3.69 3.84 -11.79
C ILE A 178 -4.08 4.64 -13.03
N ASN A 179 -5.32 4.51 -13.49
CA ASN A 179 -5.89 5.27 -14.59
C ASN A 179 -5.04 5.25 -15.87
N GLY A 180 -4.43 4.07 -16.18
CA GLY A 180 -3.64 3.85 -17.39
C GLY A 180 -2.15 4.14 -17.25
N LEU A 181 -1.69 4.66 -16.13
CA LEU A 181 -0.28 4.85 -15.80
C LEU A 181 0.18 3.78 -14.80
N GLY A 182 1.31 3.14 -15.06
CA GLY A 182 1.77 2.01 -14.25
C GLY A 182 3.28 1.98 -14.03
N GLY A 183 3.74 0.93 -13.35
CA GLY A 183 5.15 0.73 -13.01
C GLY A 183 5.68 1.86 -12.12
N ASN A 184 6.86 2.39 -12.46
CA ASN A 184 7.51 3.46 -11.70
C ASN A 184 6.79 4.82 -11.75
N SER A 185 5.72 4.96 -12.55
CA SER A 185 4.87 6.15 -12.55
C SER A 185 4.01 6.29 -11.29
N ILE A 186 3.89 5.22 -10.49
CA ILE A 186 3.18 5.20 -9.21
C ILE A 186 4.21 5.16 -8.08
N ARG A 187 4.03 6.01 -7.08
CA ARG A 187 4.90 6.05 -5.90
C ARG A 187 4.22 5.45 -4.69
N PHE A 188 4.99 4.68 -3.94
CA PHE A 188 4.55 4.05 -2.70
C PHE A 188 5.20 4.71 -1.51
N PHE A 189 4.40 4.93 -0.47
CA PHE A 189 4.85 5.53 0.77
C PHE A 189 4.41 4.69 1.98
N LEU A 190 5.25 4.69 3.00
CA LEU A 190 4.92 4.23 4.35
C LEU A 190 5.01 5.43 5.28
N ASP A 191 3.89 5.84 5.86
CA ASP A 191 3.80 7.05 6.70
C ASP A 191 4.36 8.31 6.00
N GLY A 192 4.15 8.38 4.67
CA GLY A 192 4.66 9.44 3.80
C GLY A 192 6.14 9.33 3.44
N ILE A 193 6.84 8.26 3.79
CA ILE A 193 8.24 8.01 3.46
C ILE A 193 8.29 7.09 2.23
N PRO A 194 9.06 7.40 1.18
CA PRO A 194 9.15 6.56 -0.01
C PRO A 194 9.57 5.13 0.31
N MET A 195 8.78 4.13 -0.15
CA MET A 195 9.00 2.71 0.16
C MET A 195 10.08 2.03 -0.69
N GLU A 196 10.41 2.56 -1.84
CA GLU A 196 11.37 1.97 -2.78
C GLU A 196 12.76 1.74 -2.18
N TYR A 197 13.10 2.49 -1.13
CA TYR A 197 14.40 2.41 -0.46
C TYR A 197 14.48 1.40 0.70
N PHE A 198 13.34 0.80 1.08
CA PHE A 198 13.32 -0.27 2.11
C PHE A 198 13.49 -1.68 1.53
N GLY A 199 13.61 -1.79 0.19
CA GLY A 199 13.80 -3.04 -0.52
C GLY A 199 12.53 -3.88 -0.69
N ARG A 200 12.64 -4.97 -1.45
CA ARG A 200 11.48 -5.80 -1.86
C ARG A 200 10.84 -6.54 -0.69
N ALA A 201 11.61 -6.93 0.32
CA ALA A 201 11.08 -7.62 1.50
C ALA A 201 10.05 -6.76 2.26
N TYR A 202 10.21 -5.43 2.26
CA TYR A 202 9.32 -4.47 2.90
C TYR A 202 8.47 -3.70 1.87
N SER A 203 8.03 -4.38 0.81
CA SER A 203 7.13 -3.81 -0.20
C SER A 203 5.68 -3.86 0.23
N ILE A 204 4.82 -3.07 -0.40
CA ILE A 204 3.37 -3.06 -0.13
C ILE A 204 2.73 -4.44 -0.29
N SER A 205 3.25 -5.29 -1.19
CA SER A 205 2.78 -6.66 -1.39
C SER A 205 3.06 -7.59 -0.21
N ASN A 206 4.05 -7.27 0.61
CA ASN A 206 4.56 -8.16 1.67
C ASN A 206 4.22 -7.66 3.08
N ILE A 207 3.81 -6.38 3.23
CA ILE A 207 3.40 -5.84 4.53
C ILE A 207 2.00 -6.36 4.88
N PRO A 208 1.85 -7.07 6.01
CA PRO A 208 0.55 -7.56 6.43
C PRO A 208 -0.41 -6.43 6.83
N VAL A 209 -1.69 -6.59 6.48
CA VAL A 209 -2.76 -5.60 6.75
C VAL A 209 -2.95 -5.29 8.23
N ASN A 210 -2.56 -6.20 9.13
CA ASN A 210 -2.65 -6.01 10.59
C ASN A 210 -1.77 -4.88 11.13
N LEU A 211 -0.70 -4.50 10.43
CA LEU A 211 0.18 -3.39 10.79
C LEU A 211 -0.35 -2.03 10.32
N ILE A 212 -1.39 -2.03 9.50
CA ILE A 212 -1.86 -0.88 8.74
C ILE A 212 -3.15 -0.35 9.37
N ASP A 213 -3.24 0.97 9.52
CA ASP A 213 -4.45 1.70 9.90
C ASP A 213 -5.33 1.95 8.67
N ARG A 214 -4.72 2.53 7.63
CA ARG A 214 -5.39 2.82 6.37
C ARG A 214 -4.42 2.88 5.20
N VAL A 215 -4.98 2.78 3.99
CA VAL A 215 -4.25 3.04 2.74
C VAL A 215 -4.92 4.19 2.01
N GLU A 216 -4.13 5.20 1.69
CA GLU A 216 -4.54 6.39 0.95
C GLU A 216 -4.05 6.26 -0.50
N VAL A 217 -4.96 6.33 -1.45
CA VAL A 217 -4.64 6.27 -2.88
C VAL A 217 -4.98 7.59 -3.53
N TYR A 218 -3.98 8.29 -4.05
CA TYR A 218 -4.12 9.52 -4.81
C TYR A 218 -3.99 9.24 -6.30
N LYS A 219 -5.01 9.57 -7.10
CA LYS A 219 -5.07 9.22 -8.53
C LYS A 219 -4.70 10.43 -9.40
N GLY A 220 -3.53 10.36 -10.03
CA GLY A 220 -3.04 11.35 -10.99
C GLY A 220 -2.49 12.63 -10.37
N VAL A 221 -3.21 13.28 -9.47
CA VAL A 221 -2.77 14.50 -8.78
C VAL A 221 -2.39 14.15 -7.35
N VAL A 222 -1.14 14.43 -6.96
CA VAL A 222 -0.57 14.00 -5.68
C VAL A 222 -0.25 15.21 -4.80
N PRO A 223 -0.69 15.23 -3.53
CA PRO A 223 -0.40 16.30 -2.60
C PRO A 223 1.10 16.59 -2.46
N ALA A 224 1.47 17.87 -2.41
CA ALA A 224 2.88 18.28 -2.33
C ALA A 224 3.57 17.83 -1.02
N TYR A 225 2.82 17.61 0.06
CA TYR A 225 3.38 17.14 1.33
C TYR A 225 3.97 15.72 1.25
N LEU A 226 3.58 14.90 0.28
CA LEU A 226 4.23 13.60 0.05
C LEU A 226 5.62 13.75 -0.60
N GLY A 227 5.94 14.92 -1.16
CA GLY A 227 7.27 15.18 -1.73
C GLY A 227 7.60 14.26 -2.89
N SER A 228 6.61 13.93 -3.73
CA SER A 228 6.68 12.87 -4.72
C SER A 228 6.86 13.40 -6.13
N ASP A 229 7.68 12.70 -6.90
CA ASP A 229 7.77 12.76 -8.36
C ASP A 229 6.84 11.76 -9.04
N ALA A 230 5.66 11.49 -8.46
CA ALA A 230 4.66 10.57 -9.01
C ALA A 230 3.99 11.15 -10.27
N LEU A 231 3.95 10.37 -11.34
CA LEU A 231 3.28 10.73 -12.59
C LEU A 231 1.82 10.29 -12.63
N GLY A 232 1.56 9.05 -12.23
CA GLY A 232 0.24 8.39 -12.29
C GLY A 232 -0.55 8.44 -11.01
N GLY A 233 0.10 8.67 -9.89
CA GLY A 233 -0.51 8.69 -8.57
C GLY A 233 0.40 8.19 -7.46
N ALA A 234 -0.11 8.19 -6.24
CA ALA A 234 0.61 7.74 -5.06
C ALA A 234 -0.26 6.85 -4.18
N ILE A 235 0.36 5.86 -3.56
CA ILE A 235 -0.26 4.98 -2.56
C ILE A 235 0.52 5.16 -1.26
N ASN A 236 -0.15 5.70 -0.24
CA ASN A 236 0.44 5.91 1.08
C ASN A 236 -0.17 4.93 2.07
N VAL A 237 0.65 4.01 2.57
CA VAL A 237 0.30 3.09 3.64
C VAL A 237 0.56 3.79 4.97
N VAL A 238 -0.47 3.98 5.76
CA VAL A 238 -0.38 4.59 7.08
C VAL A 238 -0.44 3.49 8.12
N THR A 239 0.59 3.41 8.95
CA THR A 239 0.67 2.41 10.04
C THR A 239 -0.15 2.84 11.25
N LYS A 240 -0.53 1.87 12.08
CA LYS A 240 -1.25 2.14 13.32
C LYS A 240 -0.42 2.99 14.28
N GLU A 241 -0.94 4.16 14.64
CA GLU A 241 -0.39 4.99 15.71
C GLU A 241 -1.09 4.66 17.04
N ASN A 242 -0.65 3.62 17.73
CA ASN A 242 -1.13 3.36 19.08
C ASN A 242 -0.50 4.39 20.05
N VAL A 243 -1.33 5.03 20.85
CA VAL A 243 -0.90 6.00 21.88
C VAL A 243 -0.75 5.30 23.24
N ASP A 244 -1.47 4.19 23.44
CA ASP A 244 -1.50 3.38 24.66
C ASP A 244 -0.70 2.07 24.47
N THR A 245 -0.37 1.42 25.58
CA THR A 245 0.27 0.10 25.55
C THR A 245 -0.64 -0.91 24.89
N ALA A 246 -0.15 -1.56 23.84
CA ALA A 246 -0.86 -2.55 23.05
C ALA A 246 0.10 -3.66 22.59
N LEU A 247 -0.42 -4.86 22.43
CA LEU A 247 0.32 -6.00 21.88
C LEU A 247 -0.66 -6.89 21.11
N ASP A 248 -0.44 -6.99 19.81
CA ASP A 248 -1.26 -7.75 18.87
C ASP A 248 -0.42 -8.86 18.23
N PHE A 249 -1.01 -10.02 18.09
CA PHE A 249 -0.44 -11.16 17.38
C PHE A 249 -1.44 -11.66 16.34
N SER A 250 -0.96 -12.01 15.15
CA SER A 250 -1.76 -12.76 14.18
C SER A 250 -0.93 -13.84 13.50
N TYR A 251 -1.61 -14.94 13.16
CA TYR A 251 -1.03 -16.04 12.41
C TYR A 251 -2.03 -16.58 11.39
N SER A 252 -1.56 -16.72 10.15
CA SER A 252 -2.33 -17.29 9.05
C SER A 252 -1.59 -18.49 8.47
N VAL A 253 -2.33 -19.57 8.18
CA VAL A 253 -1.83 -20.76 7.50
C VAL A 253 -2.80 -21.16 6.42
N GLY A 254 -2.31 -21.60 5.27
CA GLY A 254 -3.17 -21.95 4.16
C GLY A 254 -2.52 -22.77 3.06
N SER A 255 -3.26 -22.88 1.96
CA SER A 255 -2.84 -23.59 0.75
C SER A 255 -1.48 -23.14 0.27
N PHE A 256 -0.78 -24.02 -0.42
CA PHE A 256 0.57 -23.82 -0.97
C PHE A 256 1.64 -23.64 0.12
N ASN A 257 1.41 -24.30 1.27
CA ASN A 257 2.25 -24.21 2.47
C ASN A 257 2.51 -22.73 2.86
N THR A 258 1.46 -21.91 2.80
CA THR A 258 1.57 -20.47 3.09
C THR A 258 1.44 -20.22 4.58
N HIS A 259 2.38 -19.46 5.15
CA HIS A 259 2.40 -19.05 6.54
C HIS A 259 2.68 -17.55 6.62
N GLU A 260 1.84 -16.82 7.32
CA GLU A 260 2.02 -15.39 7.59
C GLU A 260 1.86 -15.16 9.10
N ALA A 261 2.87 -14.61 9.75
CA ALA A 261 2.85 -14.27 11.18
C ALA A 261 3.15 -12.80 11.37
N VAL A 262 2.45 -12.15 12.29
CA VAL A 262 2.66 -10.73 12.65
C VAL A 262 2.65 -10.59 14.15
N LEU A 263 3.60 -9.85 14.67
CA LEU A 263 3.64 -9.35 16.03
C LEU A 263 3.79 -7.83 15.96
N ASN A 264 2.91 -7.11 16.64
CA ASN A 264 2.96 -5.65 16.73
C ASN A 264 2.71 -5.24 18.17
N GLY A 265 3.50 -4.33 18.70
CA GLY A 265 3.32 -3.86 20.06
C GLY A 265 3.89 -2.48 20.29
N MET A 266 3.31 -1.80 21.25
CA MET A 266 3.78 -0.54 21.78
C MET A 266 3.69 -0.53 23.29
N TRP A 267 4.72 -0.03 23.92
CA TRP A 267 4.74 0.26 25.36
C TRP A 267 5.14 1.72 25.58
N ARG A 268 4.48 2.38 26.51
CA ARG A 268 4.75 3.76 26.88
C ARG A 268 4.70 3.95 28.38
N ASP A 269 5.75 4.55 28.93
CA ASP A 269 5.73 5.06 30.31
C ASP A 269 5.09 6.44 30.35
N ALA A 270 3.96 6.55 31.02
CA ALA A 270 3.19 7.79 31.10
C ALA A 270 3.94 8.97 31.77
N LYS A 271 4.89 8.68 32.70
CA LYS A 271 5.63 9.69 33.44
C LYS A 271 6.81 10.26 32.63
N SER A 272 7.65 9.40 32.15
CA SER A 272 8.82 9.80 31.38
C SER A 272 8.49 10.12 29.92
N GLY A 273 7.36 9.58 29.39
CA GLY A 273 7.01 9.60 27.98
C GLY A 273 7.90 8.73 27.11
N PHE A 274 8.80 7.94 27.72
CA PHE A 274 9.61 6.97 27.01
C PHE A 274 8.69 5.92 26.37
N SER A 275 8.94 5.60 25.12
CA SER A 275 8.09 4.70 24.34
C SER A 275 8.94 3.74 23.54
N VAL A 276 8.46 2.50 23.44
CA VAL A 276 9.05 1.44 22.63
C VAL A 276 7.97 0.97 21.68
N LYS A 277 8.23 1.02 20.37
CA LYS A 277 7.41 0.39 19.35
C LYS A 277 8.18 -0.78 18.75
N GLY A 278 7.52 -1.92 18.59
CA GLY A 278 8.10 -3.09 17.96
C GLY A 278 7.10 -3.71 16.99
N SER A 279 7.57 -4.05 15.81
CA SER A 279 6.79 -4.83 14.86
C SER A 279 7.68 -5.88 14.19
N MET A 280 7.08 -7.01 13.87
CA MET A 280 7.74 -8.08 13.13
C MET A 280 6.71 -8.80 12.28
N PHE A 281 7.06 -9.09 11.06
CA PHE A 281 6.31 -10.05 10.27
C PHE A 281 7.22 -11.14 9.69
N TYR A 282 6.62 -12.28 9.42
CA TYR A 282 7.20 -13.40 8.72
C TYR A 282 6.21 -13.90 7.68
N ASN A 283 6.66 -14.05 6.44
CA ASN A 283 5.91 -14.62 5.34
C ASN A 283 6.68 -15.80 4.77
N TYR A 284 5.97 -16.88 4.45
CA TYR A 284 6.51 -18.06 3.79
C TYR A 284 5.46 -18.67 2.86
N SER A 285 5.87 -19.16 1.70
CA SER A 285 5.04 -20.00 0.85
C SER A 285 5.93 -20.83 -0.09
N ASP A 286 5.58 -22.10 -0.31
CA ASP A 286 6.18 -22.92 -1.37
C ASP A 286 5.71 -22.46 -2.74
N ASN A 287 4.56 -21.78 -2.83
CA ASN A 287 3.91 -21.38 -4.09
C ASN A 287 3.74 -22.53 -5.09
N ASN A 288 3.59 -23.76 -4.59
CA ASN A 288 3.50 -25.01 -5.37
C ASN A 288 2.10 -25.24 -5.97
N TYR A 289 1.38 -24.16 -6.29
CA TYR A 289 0.07 -24.27 -6.91
C TYR A 289 0.15 -24.86 -8.33
N LYS A 290 -0.95 -25.52 -8.74
CA LYS A 290 -1.05 -26.12 -10.06
C LYS A 290 -1.30 -25.08 -11.14
N VAL A 291 -0.58 -25.23 -12.24
CA VAL A 291 -0.73 -24.44 -13.47
C VAL A 291 -1.12 -25.36 -14.61
N TRP A 292 -1.86 -24.84 -15.61
CA TRP A 292 -2.32 -25.62 -16.76
C TRP A 292 -2.64 -24.71 -17.95
N GLY A 293 -2.86 -25.29 -19.12
CA GLY A 293 -3.22 -24.58 -20.34
C GLY A 293 -2.15 -24.69 -21.43
N ASP A 294 -2.42 -24.08 -22.57
CA ASP A 294 -1.60 -24.25 -23.80
C ASP A 294 -0.15 -23.77 -23.67
N ASN A 295 0.09 -22.84 -22.73
CA ASN A 295 1.43 -22.32 -22.42
C ASN A 295 2.27 -23.30 -21.56
N ILE A 296 1.64 -24.39 -21.04
CA ILE A 296 2.35 -25.42 -20.29
C ILE A 296 2.69 -26.55 -21.24
N ALA A 297 3.96 -26.62 -21.65
CA ALA A 297 4.52 -27.64 -22.51
C ALA A 297 5.43 -28.57 -21.70
N VAL A 298 5.10 -29.85 -21.67
CA VAL A 298 5.98 -30.91 -21.16
C VAL A 298 6.46 -31.70 -22.32
N SER A 299 7.76 -31.88 -22.43
CA SER A 299 8.35 -32.69 -23.51
C SER A 299 8.92 -33.95 -22.89
N ASP A 300 8.64 -35.07 -23.52
CA ASP A 300 9.22 -36.36 -23.19
C ASP A 300 10.69 -36.46 -23.62
N PRO A 301 11.46 -37.43 -23.12
CA PRO A 301 12.86 -37.67 -23.52
C PRO A 301 13.08 -37.86 -25.02
N ASP A 302 12.06 -38.40 -25.73
CA ASP A 302 12.06 -38.58 -27.19
C ASP A 302 11.79 -37.28 -27.98
N GLY A 303 11.49 -36.17 -27.30
CA GLY A 303 11.21 -34.89 -27.92
C GLY A 303 9.74 -34.63 -28.20
N THR A 304 8.83 -35.57 -27.88
CA THR A 304 7.39 -35.37 -28.02
C THR A 304 6.92 -34.30 -27.04
N VAL A 305 6.18 -33.28 -27.53
CA VAL A 305 5.70 -32.15 -26.73
C VAL A 305 4.22 -32.31 -26.41
N HIS A 306 3.90 -32.46 -25.14
CA HIS A 306 2.53 -32.46 -24.60
C HIS A 306 2.15 -31.07 -24.09
N ARG A 307 1.03 -30.52 -24.60
CA ARG A 307 0.48 -29.22 -24.15
C ARG A 307 -0.78 -29.40 -23.31
N GLY A 308 -1.14 -28.37 -22.58
CA GLY A 308 -2.35 -28.40 -21.76
C GLY A 308 -2.25 -29.24 -20.50
N MET A 309 -1.06 -29.68 -20.14
CA MET A 309 -0.83 -30.49 -18.93
C MET A 309 -1.10 -29.67 -17.67
N LYS A 310 -1.53 -30.37 -16.60
CA LYS A 310 -1.70 -29.78 -15.26
C LYS A 310 -0.55 -30.22 -14.37
N VAL A 311 0.32 -29.27 -14.04
CA VAL A 311 1.58 -29.51 -13.31
C VAL A 311 1.70 -28.61 -12.09
N GLU A 312 2.53 -28.97 -11.14
CA GLU A 312 2.84 -28.14 -9.97
C GLU A 312 4.08 -27.28 -10.23
N ARG A 313 4.09 -26.07 -9.67
CA ARG A 313 5.31 -25.26 -9.60
C ARG A 313 6.24 -25.90 -8.59
N PHE A 314 7.54 -25.90 -8.87
CA PHE A 314 8.54 -26.62 -8.06
C PHE A 314 9.76 -25.78 -7.66
N ASN A 315 9.94 -24.58 -8.25
CA ASN A 315 11.02 -23.64 -7.96
C ASN A 315 10.45 -22.22 -7.82
N ASP A 316 9.52 -22.02 -6.86
CA ASP A 316 8.85 -20.73 -6.64
C ASP A 316 8.72 -20.37 -5.14
N ALA A 317 9.45 -21.06 -4.27
CA ALA A 317 9.41 -20.79 -2.84
C ALA A 317 9.82 -19.36 -2.51
N PHE A 318 9.21 -18.85 -1.47
CA PHE A 318 9.44 -17.49 -0.96
C PHE A 318 9.43 -17.46 0.56
N TYR A 319 10.36 -16.74 1.15
CA TYR A 319 10.20 -16.25 2.51
C TYR A 319 10.66 -14.79 2.64
N SER A 320 10.06 -14.07 3.58
CA SER A 320 10.56 -12.78 4.04
C SER A 320 10.25 -12.58 5.51
N TYR A 321 11.12 -11.84 6.21
CA TYR A 321 10.83 -11.36 7.55
C TYR A 321 11.41 -9.96 7.77
N ALA A 322 10.75 -9.20 8.64
CA ALA A 322 11.12 -7.80 8.89
C ALA A 322 10.86 -7.41 10.35
N PRO A 323 11.81 -7.61 11.25
CA PRO A 323 11.78 -7.01 12.59
C PRO A 323 12.10 -5.52 12.52
N LYS A 324 11.29 -4.71 13.19
CA LYS A 324 11.47 -3.27 13.37
C LYS A 324 11.33 -2.93 14.84
N ILE A 325 12.20 -2.08 15.34
CA ILE A 325 12.11 -1.51 16.69
C ILE A 325 12.37 -0.01 16.61
N ASP A 326 11.52 0.75 17.28
CA ASP A 326 11.65 2.20 17.44
C ASP A 326 11.66 2.52 18.94
N LEU A 327 12.69 3.23 19.41
CA LEU A 327 12.87 3.70 20.78
C LEU A 327 12.77 5.23 20.79
N GLY A 328 12.01 5.81 21.71
CA GLY A 328 11.86 7.25 21.67
C GLY A 328 11.04 7.84 22.82
N PHE A 329 10.62 9.07 22.60
CA PHE A 329 9.84 9.84 23.54
C PHE A 329 8.62 10.44 22.88
N THR A 330 7.51 10.48 23.61
CA THR A 330 6.26 11.10 23.17
C THR A 330 5.78 12.12 24.18
N GLN A 331 5.02 13.11 23.70
CA GLN A 331 4.38 14.16 24.52
C GLN A 331 5.37 14.95 25.42
N LYS A 332 6.52 15.34 24.84
CA LYS A 332 7.51 16.20 25.50
C LYS A 332 7.39 17.63 25.02
N TRP A 333 7.85 18.59 25.85
CA TRP A 333 7.85 20.00 25.47
C TRP A 333 8.64 20.28 24.19
N TRP A 334 9.70 19.48 23.94
CA TRP A 334 10.58 19.62 22.78
C TRP A 334 10.18 18.74 21.59
N ALA A 335 9.36 17.71 21.78
CA ALA A 335 8.87 16.83 20.72
C ALA A 335 7.52 16.20 21.11
N ASP A 336 6.58 16.20 20.19
CA ASP A 336 5.36 15.41 20.35
C ASP A 336 5.66 13.94 20.12
N GLN A 337 6.58 13.66 19.18
CA GLN A 337 7.14 12.33 18.95
C GLN A 337 8.60 12.48 18.49
N PHE A 338 9.49 11.69 19.06
CA PHE A 338 10.85 11.49 18.61
C PHE A 338 11.22 10.03 18.75
N TYR A 339 11.61 9.39 17.66
CA TYR A 339 12.03 8.00 17.65
C TYR A 339 13.34 7.83 16.92
N VAL A 340 14.17 6.92 17.43
CA VAL A 340 15.30 6.33 16.73
C VAL A 340 14.96 4.86 16.54
N GLY A 341 15.01 4.40 15.30
CA GLY A 341 14.56 3.09 14.91
C GLY A 341 15.59 2.29 14.14
N MET A 342 15.39 1.00 14.08
CA MET A 342 16.13 0.05 13.26
C MET A 342 15.13 -0.91 12.60
N LEU A 343 15.23 -1.06 11.29
CA LEU A 343 14.55 -2.08 10.52
C LEU A 343 15.60 -3.02 9.93
N TYR A 344 15.42 -4.31 10.12
CA TYR A 344 16.14 -5.34 9.39
C TYR A 344 15.17 -6.11 8.53
N THR A 345 15.54 -6.43 7.29
CA THR A 345 14.74 -7.29 6.43
C THR A 345 15.60 -8.34 5.77
N ASP A 346 15.04 -9.51 5.56
CA ASP A 346 15.70 -10.58 4.81
C ASP A 346 14.65 -11.32 3.98
N MET A 347 15.00 -11.71 2.76
CA MET A 347 14.13 -12.48 1.89
C MET A 347 14.92 -13.43 1.00
N TYR A 348 14.25 -14.52 0.62
CA TYR A 348 14.68 -15.47 -0.38
C TYR A 348 13.56 -15.70 -1.39
N LYS A 349 13.87 -15.77 -2.66
CA LYS A 349 12.91 -16.06 -3.72
C LYS A 349 13.52 -16.95 -4.79
N GLU A 350 12.88 -18.07 -5.01
CA GLU A 350 13.10 -18.92 -6.19
C GLU A 350 12.35 -18.34 -7.40
N ILE A 351 12.88 -18.56 -8.58
CA ILE A 351 12.31 -18.05 -9.84
C ILE A 351 11.98 -19.23 -10.74
N GLN A 352 10.69 -19.50 -10.91
CA GLN A 352 10.21 -20.67 -11.67
C GLN A 352 10.33 -20.50 -13.20
N HIS A 353 10.28 -19.27 -13.72
CA HIS A 353 10.25 -19.00 -15.16
C HIS A 353 10.63 -17.54 -15.46
N GLY A 354 10.87 -17.25 -16.75
CA GLY A 354 11.10 -15.89 -17.26
C GLY A 354 9.80 -15.07 -17.43
N ALA A 355 9.71 -14.33 -18.54
CA ALA A 355 8.56 -13.47 -18.84
C ALA A 355 7.28 -14.28 -19.13
N THR A 356 7.40 -15.49 -19.64
CA THR A 356 6.33 -16.46 -19.90
C THR A 356 6.60 -17.76 -19.17
N MET A 357 5.62 -18.65 -19.13
CA MET A 357 5.74 -19.96 -18.49
C MET A 357 6.20 -21.08 -19.49
N ASP A 358 6.70 -20.71 -20.67
CA ASP A 358 7.07 -21.70 -21.69
C ASP A 358 8.28 -22.55 -21.26
N VAL A 359 9.24 -21.96 -20.54
CA VAL A 359 10.44 -22.63 -20.05
C VAL A 359 10.53 -22.50 -18.54
N PRO A 360 10.46 -23.63 -17.79
CA PRO A 360 10.64 -23.59 -16.34
C PRO A 360 12.11 -23.55 -15.97
N TYR A 361 12.43 -22.78 -14.91
CA TYR A 361 13.73 -22.76 -14.25
C TYR A 361 13.67 -23.64 -12.99
N GLY A 362 14.76 -24.28 -12.62
CA GLY A 362 14.80 -25.21 -11.51
C GLY A 362 15.75 -24.82 -10.37
N GLU A 363 16.70 -23.91 -10.62
CA GLU A 363 17.72 -23.57 -9.64
C GLU A 363 17.94 -22.06 -9.47
N ARG A 364 17.41 -21.24 -10.39
CA ARG A 364 17.54 -19.78 -10.30
C ARG A 364 16.84 -19.23 -9.07
N HIS A 365 17.55 -18.41 -8.30
CA HIS A 365 17.00 -17.74 -7.11
C HIS A 365 17.77 -16.47 -6.78
N TYR A 366 17.21 -15.67 -5.83
CA TYR A 366 17.96 -14.56 -5.23
C TYR A 366 17.64 -14.43 -3.75
N THR A 367 18.59 -13.85 -3.00
CA THR A 367 18.41 -13.38 -1.63
C THR A 367 18.54 -11.87 -1.59
N GLN A 368 17.88 -11.23 -0.64
CA GLN A 368 18.08 -9.81 -0.38
C GLN A 368 17.97 -9.54 1.12
N SER A 369 18.95 -8.84 1.68
CA SER A 369 18.93 -8.37 3.05
C SER A 369 19.13 -6.86 3.12
N ASN A 370 18.46 -6.20 4.07
CA ASN A 370 18.64 -4.78 4.30
C ASN A 370 18.75 -4.50 5.80
N PHE A 371 19.58 -3.51 6.13
CA PHE A 371 19.62 -2.92 7.47
C PHE A 371 19.41 -1.40 7.34
N THR A 372 18.40 -0.89 8.06
CA THR A 372 17.95 0.50 7.92
C THR A 372 17.79 1.17 9.29
N PRO A 373 18.83 1.82 9.84
CA PRO A 373 18.66 2.77 10.94
C PRO A 373 17.88 4.01 10.47
N SER A 374 17.07 4.54 11.37
CA SER A 374 16.22 5.71 11.08
C SER A 374 16.02 6.60 12.30
N ALA A 375 15.67 7.87 12.04
CA ALA A 375 15.24 8.80 13.07
C ALA A 375 14.03 9.59 12.57
N SER A 376 13.04 9.79 13.43
CA SER A 376 11.84 10.57 13.14
C SER A 376 11.53 11.56 14.25
N TYR A 377 11.05 12.74 13.84
CA TYR A 377 10.70 13.83 14.74
C TYR A 377 9.39 14.48 14.28
N LYS A 378 8.51 14.79 15.26
CA LYS A 378 7.24 15.50 15.02
C LYS A 378 6.99 16.48 16.16
N LYS A 379 6.67 17.72 15.82
CA LYS A 379 6.36 18.77 16.78
C LYS A 379 5.31 19.74 16.22
N LYS A 380 4.18 19.87 16.90
CA LYS A 380 3.23 20.96 16.70
C LYS A 380 3.72 22.20 17.42
N ASP A 381 3.44 23.37 16.88
CA ASP A 381 3.88 24.66 17.44
C ASP A 381 5.42 24.68 17.69
N PHE A 382 6.22 24.24 16.70
CA PHE A 382 7.63 23.92 16.82
C PHE A 382 8.49 25.08 17.38
N ILE A 383 8.49 26.23 16.75
CA ILE A 383 9.23 27.45 17.21
C ILE A 383 8.22 28.56 17.44
N LEU A 384 7.19 28.61 16.61
CA LEU A 384 6.14 29.58 16.58
C LEU A 384 4.78 28.89 16.70
N LYS A 385 3.82 29.49 17.33
CA LYS A 385 2.44 28.99 17.36
C LYS A 385 1.89 28.89 15.94
N GLY A 386 1.34 27.74 15.60
CA GLY A 386 0.82 27.43 14.28
C GLY A 386 1.86 26.88 13.28
N LEU A 387 3.13 26.73 13.67
CA LEU A 387 4.17 26.09 12.86
C LEU A 387 4.36 24.62 13.28
N ASP A 388 3.90 23.70 12.47
CA ASP A 388 4.09 22.25 12.67
C ASP A 388 5.31 21.79 11.88
N ALA A 389 6.16 20.97 12.49
CA ALA A 389 7.36 20.43 11.88
C ALA A 389 7.38 18.90 11.99
N THR A 390 7.74 18.24 10.88
CA THR A 390 8.08 16.82 10.86
C THR A 390 9.39 16.61 10.13
N ALA A 391 10.24 15.73 10.63
CA ALA A 391 11.49 15.34 10.00
C ALA A 391 11.69 13.84 10.08
N PHE A 392 12.32 13.28 9.07
CA PHE A 392 12.71 11.87 9.00
C PHE A 392 14.05 11.74 8.30
N ALA A 393 14.88 10.80 8.77
CA ALA A 393 16.09 10.40 8.08
C ALA A 393 16.29 8.88 8.24
N SER A 394 16.76 8.22 7.20
CA SER A 394 17.16 6.81 7.22
C SER A 394 18.34 6.56 6.30
N TYR A 395 19.14 5.55 6.66
CA TYR A 395 20.25 5.06 5.84
C TYR A 395 20.09 3.56 5.64
N THR A 396 19.75 3.14 4.42
CA THR A 396 19.54 1.73 4.08
C THR A 396 20.80 1.14 3.46
N MET A 397 21.29 0.05 4.03
CA MET A 397 22.35 -0.79 3.49
C MET A 397 21.69 -2.07 2.98
N MET A 398 21.67 -2.25 1.66
CA MET A 398 21.02 -3.38 0.99
C MET A 398 22.06 -4.22 0.26
N GLN A 399 21.94 -5.53 0.39
CA GLN A 399 22.68 -6.52 -0.39
C GLN A 399 21.68 -7.44 -1.08
N ARG A 400 21.86 -7.63 -2.39
CA ARG A 400 21.10 -8.60 -3.20
C ARG A 400 22.05 -9.53 -3.90
N HIS A 401 21.89 -10.83 -3.69
CA HIS A 401 22.67 -11.87 -4.35
C HIS A 401 21.79 -12.68 -5.29
N THR A 402 22.06 -12.62 -6.60
CA THR A 402 21.36 -13.38 -7.64
C THR A 402 22.24 -14.55 -8.09
N VAL A 403 21.64 -15.75 -8.08
CA VAL A 403 22.32 -17.01 -8.42
C VAL A 403 21.62 -17.67 -9.61
N ASP A 404 22.37 -17.89 -10.68
CA ASP A 404 21.94 -18.60 -11.89
C ASP A 404 23.15 -19.24 -12.56
N THR A 405 23.55 -20.42 -12.10
CA THR A 405 24.81 -21.06 -12.51
C THR A 405 24.64 -22.46 -13.07
N THR A 406 23.41 -22.98 -13.07
CA THR A 406 23.17 -24.38 -13.46
C THR A 406 23.38 -24.62 -14.95
N THR A 407 23.88 -25.78 -15.29
CA THR A 407 23.93 -26.30 -16.66
C THR A 407 22.73 -27.17 -17.00
N ASN A 408 21.85 -27.42 -16.03
CA ASN A 408 20.63 -28.19 -16.20
C ASN A 408 19.52 -27.40 -16.89
N ARG A 409 18.66 -28.12 -17.64
CA ARG A 409 17.41 -27.59 -18.15
C ARG A 409 16.30 -28.51 -17.69
N TYR A 410 15.24 -27.94 -17.19
CA TYR A 410 14.13 -28.61 -16.51
C TYR A 410 12.90 -28.71 -17.42
N ASN A 411 12.06 -29.69 -17.16
CA ASN A 411 10.67 -29.75 -17.63
C ASN A 411 9.71 -29.32 -16.49
N TRP A 412 8.43 -29.20 -16.80
CA TRP A 412 7.41 -28.81 -15.81
C TRP A 412 7.09 -29.87 -14.76
N TYR A 413 7.70 -31.06 -14.82
CA TYR A 413 7.68 -32.06 -13.74
C TYR A 413 8.84 -31.88 -12.75
N GLY A 414 9.72 -30.89 -12.96
CA GLY A 414 10.92 -30.69 -12.16
C GLY A 414 12.05 -31.68 -12.50
N GLU A 415 11.93 -32.39 -13.63
CA GLU A 415 12.94 -33.35 -14.06
C GLU A 415 13.98 -32.70 -14.97
N VAL A 416 15.24 -33.10 -14.84
CA VAL A 416 16.33 -32.61 -15.68
C VAL A 416 16.21 -33.26 -17.06
N ARG A 417 16.00 -32.40 -18.08
CA ARG A 417 15.90 -32.84 -19.48
C ARG A 417 17.22 -32.88 -20.19
N ARG A 418 18.05 -31.90 -19.94
CA ARG A 418 19.38 -31.74 -20.56
C ARG A 418 20.36 -31.31 -19.48
N THR A 419 21.57 -31.85 -19.59
CA THR A 419 22.74 -31.48 -18.82
C THR A 419 23.78 -30.89 -19.77
N ASP A 420 24.86 -30.37 -19.26
CA ASP A 420 26.01 -29.85 -20.03
C ASP A 420 25.63 -28.73 -21.04
N GLN A 421 24.60 -27.96 -20.68
CA GLN A 421 24.23 -26.75 -21.43
C GLN A 421 25.12 -25.58 -21.03
N THR A 422 25.04 -24.49 -21.79
CA THR A 422 25.62 -23.19 -21.34
C THR A 422 25.11 -22.85 -19.96
N PRO A 423 25.97 -22.57 -18.96
CA PRO A 423 25.51 -22.25 -17.61
C PRO A 423 24.59 -21.00 -17.57
N GLY A 424 23.55 -21.05 -16.72
CA GLY A 424 22.55 -20.04 -16.58
C GLY A 424 21.22 -20.40 -17.27
N GLU A 425 20.10 -20.27 -16.55
CA GLU A 425 18.75 -20.61 -17.05
C GLU A 425 18.11 -19.45 -17.82
N ARG A 426 18.48 -18.21 -17.51
CA ARG A 426 17.93 -17.01 -18.16
C ARG A 426 18.88 -16.36 -19.18
N GLY A 427 20.13 -16.73 -19.21
CA GLY A 427 21.15 -16.11 -20.06
C GLY A 427 22.53 -16.63 -19.66
N ALA A 428 23.53 -15.75 -19.56
CA ALA A 428 24.83 -16.12 -19.04
C ALA A 428 24.74 -16.46 -17.54
N ALA A 429 25.64 -17.37 -17.09
CA ALA A 429 25.77 -17.66 -15.67
C ALA A 429 26.07 -16.40 -14.87
N THR A 430 25.46 -16.29 -13.70
CA THR A 430 25.65 -15.14 -12.82
C THR A 430 25.70 -15.53 -11.34
N LEU A 431 26.61 -14.90 -10.59
CA LEU A 431 26.67 -14.87 -9.13
C LEU A 431 26.67 -13.42 -8.66
N GLN A 432 25.84 -12.59 -9.29
CA GLN A 432 25.83 -11.15 -9.10
C GLN A 432 25.49 -10.77 -7.67
N LEU A 433 26.33 -9.93 -7.07
CA LEU A 433 26.11 -9.24 -5.81
C LEU A 433 25.91 -7.74 -6.08
N ASP A 434 24.74 -7.22 -5.76
CA ASP A 434 24.44 -5.80 -5.77
C ASP A 434 24.46 -5.27 -4.33
N GLU A 435 25.29 -4.27 -4.06
CA GLU A 435 25.31 -3.51 -2.82
C GLU A 435 24.74 -2.11 -3.08
N ILE A 436 23.63 -1.80 -2.44
CA ILE A 436 22.93 -0.51 -2.65
C ILE A 436 22.78 0.19 -1.31
N ASN A 437 23.45 1.34 -1.19
CA ASN A 437 23.39 2.18 0.00
C ASN A 437 22.58 3.45 -0.30
N THR A 438 21.51 3.68 0.47
CA THR A 438 20.59 4.78 0.21
C THR A 438 20.34 5.62 1.45
N LEU A 439 20.65 6.92 1.37
CA LEU A 439 20.24 7.93 2.33
C LEU A 439 18.92 8.55 1.88
N VAL A 440 17.93 8.55 2.76
CA VAL A 440 16.68 9.32 2.58
C VAL A 440 16.56 10.31 3.73
N SER A 441 16.29 11.55 3.42
CA SER A 441 15.92 12.56 4.41
C SER A 441 14.71 13.36 3.95
N ARG A 442 13.81 13.65 4.88
CA ARG A 442 12.59 14.42 4.64
C ARG A 442 12.38 15.43 5.74
N ALA A 443 11.98 16.64 5.35
CA ALA A 443 11.53 17.67 6.26
C ALA A 443 10.22 18.26 5.73
N ASN A 444 9.23 18.45 6.61
CA ASN A 444 7.96 19.07 6.27
C ASN A 444 7.64 20.12 7.33
N LEU A 445 7.36 21.33 6.89
CA LEU A 445 6.98 22.49 7.70
C LEU A 445 5.60 22.97 7.23
N ASN A 446 4.63 23.02 8.13
CA ASN A 446 3.30 23.56 7.85
C ASN A 446 3.03 24.74 8.79
N TYR A 447 2.74 25.89 8.23
CA TYR A 447 2.45 27.12 8.99
C TYR A 447 0.99 27.54 8.77
N ASN A 448 0.23 27.60 9.85
CA ASN A 448 -1.12 28.12 9.85
C ASN A 448 -1.06 29.66 9.86
N ILE A 449 -1.19 30.28 8.67
CA ILE A 449 -1.21 31.74 8.50
C ILE A 449 -2.45 32.33 9.18
N SER A 450 -3.58 31.61 9.08
CA SER A 450 -4.85 31.90 9.77
C SER A 450 -5.55 30.56 10.08
N GLU A 451 -6.72 30.62 10.73
CA GLU A 451 -7.55 29.44 10.99
C GLU A 451 -7.92 28.69 9.70
N ASN A 452 -8.04 29.41 8.58
CA ASN A 452 -8.50 28.88 7.31
C ASN A 452 -7.40 28.79 6.23
N THR A 453 -6.17 29.20 6.53
CA THR A 453 -5.09 29.25 5.54
C THR A 453 -3.81 28.66 6.10
N GLN A 454 -3.29 27.63 5.41
CA GLN A 454 -2.04 26.97 5.77
C GLN A 454 -1.06 27.02 4.60
N PHE A 455 0.19 27.34 4.89
CA PHE A 455 1.30 27.25 3.96
C PHE A 455 2.22 26.11 4.36
N GLY A 456 2.57 25.26 3.43
CA GLY A 456 3.43 24.10 3.64
C GLY A 456 4.68 24.14 2.77
N VAL A 457 5.80 23.68 3.31
CA VAL A 457 7.05 23.41 2.59
C VAL A 457 7.47 21.99 2.89
N ASN A 458 7.70 21.20 1.85
CA ASN A 458 8.20 19.83 1.96
C ASN A 458 9.53 19.72 1.21
N TYR A 459 10.51 19.05 1.81
CA TYR A 459 11.79 18.75 1.17
C TYR A 459 12.11 17.28 1.35
N VAL A 460 12.43 16.58 0.26
CA VAL A 460 12.91 15.19 0.27
C VAL A 460 14.23 15.13 -0.49
N TYR A 461 15.23 14.58 0.15
CA TYR A 461 16.52 14.27 -0.43
C TYR A 461 16.77 12.77 -0.40
N THR A 462 17.21 12.23 -1.52
CA THR A 462 17.60 10.83 -1.67
C THR A 462 18.95 10.75 -2.35
N ASP A 463 19.85 9.94 -1.84
CA ASP A 463 21.16 9.62 -2.42
C ASP A 463 21.36 8.11 -2.41
N SER A 464 21.35 7.48 -3.57
CA SER A 464 21.50 6.05 -3.75
C SER A 464 22.78 5.73 -4.51
N ARG A 465 23.61 4.85 -3.94
CA ARG A 465 24.87 4.39 -4.48
C ARG A 465 24.84 2.90 -4.63
N GLN A 466 25.17 2.43 -5.82
CA GLN A 466 25.17 1.03 -6.17
C GLN A 466 26.57 0.58 -6.60
N TYR A 467 26.95 -0.59 -6.09
CA TYR A 467 28.11 -1.36 -6.56
C TYR A 467 27.62 -2.74 -6.99
N THR A 468 27.99 -3.16 -8.19
CA THR A 468 27.64 -4.46 -8.72
C THR A 468 28.92 -5.26 -8.96
N ASN A 469 28.98 -6.47 -8.39
CA ASN A 469 30.08 -7.40 -8.60
C ASN A 469 29.53 -8.76 -9.04
N ASP A 470 30.05 -9.30 -10.14
CA ASP A 470 29.76 -10.65 -10.58
C ASP A 470 31.07 -11.39 -10.91
N PRO A 471 31.51 -12.35 -10.05
CA PRO A 471 32.77 -13.07 -10.26
C PRO A 471 32.79 -13.96 -11.52
N LEU A 472 31.63 -14.16 -12.18
CA LEU A 472 31.50 -14.88 -13.43
C LEU A 472 31.53 -13.97 -14.68
N ALA A 473 31.47 -12.64 -14.50
CA ALA A 473 31.62 -11.69 -15.60
C ALA A 473 33.06 -11.59 -16.09
N GLU A 474 33.25 -11.08 -17.31
CA GLU A 474 34.60 -10.82 -17.85
C GLU A 474 35.43 -9.95 -16.89
N THR A 475 36.53 -10.45 -16.35
CA THR A 475 37.41 -9.74 -15.41
C THR A 475 37.81 -8.35 -15.91
N SER A 476 38.15 -8.26 -17.23
CA SER A 476 38.52 -6.99 -17.88
C SER A 476 37.44 -5.93 -17.89
N ARG A 477 36.16 -6.32 -17.79
CA ARG A 477 35.03 -5.42 -17.60
C ARG A 477 34.84 -5.10 -16.12
N GLN A 478 34.87 -6.10 -15.26
CA GLN A 478 34.59 -5.98 -13.84
C GLN A 478 35.58 -5.02 -13.13
N ASP A 479 36.85 -5.04 -13.52
CA ASP A 479 37.89 -4.18 -12.97
C ASP A 479 37.69 -2.68 -13.30
N LEU A 480 36.83 -2.35 -14.25
CA LEU A 480 36.54 -0.99 -14.70
C LEU A 480 35.23 -0.43 -14.16
N ILE A 481 34.38 -1.29 -13.59
CA ILE A 481 33.11 -0.87 -13.01
C ILE A 481 33.34 -0.27 -11.62
N GLY A 482 32.92 0.99 -11.43
CA GLY A 482 32.98 1.70 -10.17
C GLY A 482 31.63 2.01 -9.56
N GLU A 483 31.56 3.10 -8.81
CA GLU A 483 30.32 3.55 -8.15
C GLU A 483 29.31 4.08 -9.18
N GLN A 484 28.08 3.65 -9.05
CA GLN A 484 26.93 4.20 -9.75
C GLN A 484 26.06 4.93 -8.74
N ARG A 485 25.84 6.22 -8.94
CA ARG A 485 25.15 7.09 -7.98
C ARG A 485 24.00 7.84 -8.61
N ILE A 486 22.87 7.86 -7.92
CA ILE A 486 21.72 8.72 -8.22
C ILE A 486 21.38 9.55 -6.98
N SER A 487 21.27 10.86 -7.15
CA SER A 487 20.73 11.75 -6.14
C SER A 487 19.53 12.51 -6.66
N LYS A 488 18.47 12.58 -5.82
CA LYS A 488 17.21 13.28 -6.12
C LYS A 488 16.91 14.30 -5.02
N GLN A 489 16.40 15.45 -5.40
CA GLN A 489 15.90 16.49 -4.50
C GLN A 489 14.52 16.91 -4.95
N ASN A 490 13.55 16.82 -4.07
CA ASN A 490 12.17 17.23 -4.31
C ASN A 490 11.80 18.31 -3.30
N LEU A 491 11.55 19.53 -3.77
CA LEU A 491 11.13 20.66 -2.95
C LEU A 491 9.70 21.04 -3.34
N GLY A 492 8.76 20.90 -2.42
CA GLY A 492 7.35 21.17 -2.61
C GLY A 492 6.89 22.38 -1.80
N PHE A 493 6.05 23.21 -2.41
CA PHE A 493 5.35 24.32 -1.77
C PHE A 493 3.86 24.08 -1.91
N ASN A 494 3.09 24.32 -0.87
CA ASN A 494 1.65 24.13 -0.85
C ASN A 494 0.96 25.25 -0.08
N LEU A 495 -0.08 25.83 -0.68
CA LEU A 495 -0.98 26.79 -0.04
C LEU A 495 -2.38 26.18 -0.01
N GLN A 496 -2.88 25.93 1.17
CA GLN A 496 -4.26 25.44 1.41
C GLN A 496 -5.10 26.55 1.98
N ASN A 497 -6.33 26.66 1.50
CA ASN A 497 -7.29 27.63 1.99
C ASN A 497 -8.68 26.97 2.10
N GLU A 498 -9.38 27.30 3.18
CA GLU A 498 -10.79 26.95 3.38
C GLU A 498 -11.60 28.26 3.41
N ALA A 499 -12.72 28.28 2.70
CA ALA A 499 -13.62 29.41 2.63
C ALA A 499 -15.08 28.96 2.79
N PHE A 500 -16.00 29.88 3.05
CA PHE A 500 -17.42 29.62 3.24
C PHE A 500 -17.68 28.53 4.30
N GLU A 501 -17.08 28.70 5.49
CA GLU A 501 -17.22 27.74 6.61
C GLU A 501 -16.77 26.31 6.27
N GLY A 502 -15.66 26.22 5.51
CA GLY A 502 -15.10 24.92 5.10
C GLY A 502 -15.81 24.25 3.91
N ARG A 503 -16.86 24.88 3.32
CA ARG A 503 -17.55 24.37 2.13
C ARG A 503 -16.66 24.41 0.88
N TRP A 504 -15.76 25.36 0.78
CA TRP A 504 -14.81 25.47 -0.33
C TRP A 504 -13.39 25.27 0.19
N LYS A 505 -12.76 24.19 -0.26
CA LYS A 505 -11.37 23.90 0.05
C LYS A 505 -10.55 23.96 -1.22
N THR A 506 -9.40 24.61 -1.15
CA THR A 506 -8.49 24.74 -2.30
C THR A 506 -7.06 24.54 -1.84
N SER A 507 -6.30 23.76 -2.62
CA SER A 507 -4.87 23.57 -2.47
C SER A 507 -4.20 23.95 -3.79
N ILE A 508 -3.21 24.86 -3.74
CA ILE A 508 -2.36 25.22 -4.89
C ILE A 508 -0.94 24.86 -4.52
N PHE A 509 -0.24 24.18 -5.42
CA PHE A 509 1.10 23.70 -5.12
C PHE A 509 2.05 23.82 -6.31
N ALA A 510 3.35 23.89 -5.99
CA ALA A 510 4.45 23.79 -6.93
C ALA A 510 5.51 22.83 -6.36
N LYS A 511 6.17 22.09 -7.25
CA LYS A 511 7.20 21.11 -6.92
C LYS A 511 8.41 21.35 -7.82
N HIS A 512 9.59 21.47 -7.23
CA HIS A 512 10.84 21.50 -7.95
C HIS A 512 11.58 20.19 -7.76
N PHE A 513 12.03 19.61 -8.86
CA PHE A 513 12.76 18.36 -8.90
C PHE A 513 14.17 18.61 -9.44
N SER A 514 15.18 18.07 -8.78
CA SER A 514 16.54 18.00 -9.27
C SER A 514 17.03 16.55 -9.18
N TYR A 515 17.62 16.06 -10.23
CA TYR A 515 18.07 14.69 -10.41
C TYR A 515 19.48 14.69 -10.96
N ARG A 516 20.38 13.96 -10.33
CA ARG A 516 21.77 13.81 -10.76
C ARG A 516 22.16 12.34 -10.83
N VAL A 517 22.80 11.97 -11.92
CA VAL A 517 23.42 10.66 -12.16
C VAL A 517 24.92 10.85 -12.30
N ASP A 518 25.67 10.07 -11.58
CA ASP A 518 27.13 9.93 -11.73
C ASP A 518 27.43 8.42 -11.89
N VAL A 519 28.19 8.06 -12.92
CA VAL A 519 28.45 6.66 -13.27
C VAL A 519 29.92 6.46 -13.60
N GLU A 520 30.48 5.40 -13.04
CA GLU A 520 31.74 4.78 -13.46
C GLU A 520 31.44 3.37 -13.96
N ASP A 521 31.54 3.13 -15.25
CA ASP A 521 31.24 1.84 -15.92
C ASP A 521 32.31 1.53 -16.99
N ALA A 522 32.11 0.47 -17.75
CA ALA A 522 32.96 0.03 -18.84
C ALA A 522 32.19 -0.04 -20.16
N GLU A 523 32.76 0.52 -21.22
CA GLU A 523 32.22 0.43 -22.58
C GLU A 523 33.13 -0.42 -23.48
N LYS A 524 32.56 -1.27 -24.35
CA LYS A 524 33.32 -2.08 -25.27
C LYS A 524 33.62 -1.33 -26.58
N ILE A 525 34.82 -0.78 -26.71
CA ILE A 525 35.27 -0.03 -27.90
C ILE A 525 36.22 -0.93 -28.70
N LYS A 526 35.88 -1.22 -29.98
CA LYS A 526 36.66 -2.10 -30.87
C LYS A 526 37.05 -3.47 -30.28
N GLY A 527 36.16 -4.00 -29.42
CA GLY A 527 36.34 -5.31 -28.83
C GLY A 527 37.11 -5.34 -27.49
N GLN A 528 37.59 -4.18 -27.02
CA GLN A 528 38.24 -4.03 -25.71
C GLN A 528 37.37 -3.22 -24.77
N TRP A 529 37.39 -3.54 -23.47
CA TRP A 529 36.71 -2.76 -22.45
C TRP A 529 37.56 -1.55 -22.08
N GLU A 530 36.94 -0.37 -22.10
CA GLU A 530 37.54 0.91 -21.72
C GLU A 530 36.68 1.57 -20.61
N PRO A 531 37.29 2.35 -19.70
CA PRO A 531 36.54 3.07 -18.68
C PRO A 531 35.57 4.05 -19.31
N TYR A 532 34.34 4.09 -18.80
CA TYR A 532 33.29 5.01 -19.21
C TYR A 532 32.81 5.80 -17.99
N VAL A 533 32.97 7.12 -18.02
CA VAL A 533 32.52 8.02 -16.95
C VAL A 533 31.42 8.93 -17.49
N PHE A 534 30.30 8.98 -16.82
CA PHE A 534 29.16 9.79 -17.21
C PHE A 534 28.60 10.57 -16.00
N SER A 535 28.28 11.86 -16.22
CA SER A 535 27.60 12.70 -15.22
C SER A 535 26.56 13.57 -15.90
N LYS A 536 25.36 13.62 -15.32
CA LYS A 536 24.25 14.40 -15.84
C LYS A 536 23.42 14.97 -14.69
N THR A 537 22.91 16.18 -14.86
CA THR A 537 21.94 16.80 -13.95
C THR A 537 20.75 17.30 -14.74
N ASP A 538 19.55 16.87 -14.38
CA ASP A 538 18.28 17.36 -14.92
C ASP A 538 17.47 18.06 -13.82
N GLN A 539 16.71 19.08 -14.21
CA GLN A 539 15.79 19.79 -13.32
C GLN A 539 14.44 19.96 -14.00
N ALA A 540 13.37 19.92 -13.20
CA ALA A 540 12.04 20.12 -13.72
C ALA A 540 11.12 20.74 -12.66
N TRP A 541 10.05 21.38 -13.14
CA TRP A 541 8.99 21.92 -12.30
C TRP A 541 7.67 21.22 -12.57
N GLY A 542 6.99 20.80 -11.49
CA GLY A 542 5.60 20.41 -11.48
C GLY A 542 4.78 21.46 -10.74
N TYR A 543 3.53 21.64 -11.13
CA TYR A 543 2.61 22.56 -10.46
C TYR A 543 1.17 22.09 -10.64
N GLY A 544 0.32 22.41 -9.68
CA GLY A 544 -1.06 21.98 -9.75
C GLY A 544 -1.96 22.64 -8.71
N ALA A 545 -3.22 22.26 -8.80
CA ALA A 545 -4.23 22.69 -7.86
C ALA A 545 -5.26 21.56 -7.66
N ALA A 546 -5.85 21.52 -6.47
CA ALA A 546 -6.99 20.68 -6.14
C ALA A 546 -8.04 21.53 -5.42
N THR A 547 -9.30 21.35 -5.74
CA THR A 547 -10.39 22.08 -5.12
C THR A 547 -11.62 21.21 -4.93
N SER A 548 -12.33 21.45 -3.83
CA SER A 548 -13.64 20.87 -3.57
C SER A 548 -14.63 21.95 -3.18
N PHE A 549 -15.88 21.77 -3.57
CA PHE A 549 -16.97 22.65 -3.19
C PHE A 549 -18.19 21.84 -2.76
N ALA A 550 -18.56 21.94 -1.50
CA ALA A 550 -19.77 21.34 -0.96
C ALA A 550 -20.98 22.21 -1.31
N LEU A 551 -21.74 21.80 -2.32
CA LEU A 551 -23.01 22.46 -2.69
C LEU A 551 -24.05 22.28 -1.59
N THR A 552 -24.09 21.10 -0.99
CA THR A 552 -24.89 20.74 0.17
C THR A 552 -24.09 19.81 1.07
N ASN A 553 -24.58 19.46 2.24
CA ASN A 553 -23.97 18.47 3.13
C ASN A 553 -23.88 17.06 2.50
N TYR A 554 -24.61 16.81 1.42
CA TYR A 554 -24.68 15.52 0.73
C TYR A 554 -24.15 15.56 -0.71
N PHE A 555 -23.75 16.74 -1.21
CA PHE A 555 -23.27 16.87 -2.57
C PHE A 555 -22.02 17.75 -2.64
N MET A 556 -20.90 17.16 -2.95
CA MET A 556 -19.61 17.84 -3.10
C MET A 556 -19.06 17.61 -4.51
N LEU A 557 -18.63 18.68 -5.16
CA LEU A 557 -17.86 18.67 -6.40
C LEU A 557 -16.37 18.67 -6.08
N THR A 558 -15.60 17.93 -6.85
CA THR A 558 -14.14 17.86 -6.72
C THR A 558 -13.48 18.06 -8.08
N SER A 559 -12.36 18.76 -8.09
CA SER A 559 -11.53 18.90 -9.31
C SER A 559 -10.08 19.06 -8.93
N SER A 560 -9.19 18.47 -9.74
CA SER A 560 -7.75 18.68 -9.57
C SER A 560 -7.03 18.64 -10.92
N VAL A 561 -5.92 19.40 -11.01
CA VAL A 561 -5.06 19.50 -12.19
C VAL A 561 -3.61 19.53 -11.75
N GLU A 562 -2.73 18.86 -12.49
CA GLU A 562 -1.29 18.86 -12.24
C GLU A 562 -0.51 18.67 -13.54
N GLN A 563 0.51 19.51 -13.76
CA GLN A 563 1.64 19.18 -14.60
C GLN A 563 2.60 18.36 -13.76
N ALA A 564 2.49 17.05 -13.83
CA ALA A 564 3.29 16.10 -13.06
C ALA A 564 4.61 15.77 -13.78
N VAL A 565 5.63 15.46 -13.01
CA VAL A 565 6.97 15.07 -13.49
C VAL A 565 7.41 13.83 -12.72
N ARG A 566 8.07 12.88 -13.43
CA ARG A 566 8.75 11.74 -12.84
C ARG A 566 10.21 11.70 -13.24
N MET A 567 11.09 11.53 -12.27
CA MET A 567 12.50 11.31 -12.49
C MET A 567 12.80 9.82 -12.74
N PRO A 568 13.81 9.48 -13.56
CA PRO A 568 14.22 8.10 -13.76
C PRO A 568 14.60 7.38 -12.44
N GLU A 569 14.46 6.07 -12.40
CA GLU A 569 14.79 5.22 -11.27
C GLU A 569 16.11 4.48 -11.44
N VAL A 570 16.68 4.00 -10.32
CA VAL A 570 17.97 3.30 -10.25
C VAL A 570 18.05 2.17 -11.28
N ASN A 571 17.04 1.30 -11.32
CA ASN A 571 16.99 0.16 -12.23
C ASN A 571 16.74 0.54 -13.71
N GLU A 572 16.13 1.69 -13.97
CA GLU A 572 15.93 2.19 -15.33
C GLU A 572 17.24 2.73 -15.91
N VAL A 573 18.04 3.37 -15.05
CA VAL A 573 19.30 4.03 -15.44
C VAL A 573 20.47 3.07 -15.48
N PHE A 574 20.63 2.24 -14.42
CA PHE A 574 21.81 1.37 -14.30
C PHE A 574 21.60 -0.02 -14.92
N GLY A 575 20.31 -0.37 -15.20
CA GLY A 575 20.00 -1.70 -15.70
C GLY A 575 20.24 -2.80 -14.66
N ASN A 576 20.32 -4.03 -15.14
CA ASN A 576 20.69 -5.21 -14.35
C ASN A 576 21.13 -6.33 -15.30
N VAL A 577 22.41 -6.63 -15.33
CA VAL A 577 22.98 -7.64 -16.24
C VAL A 577 22.39 -9.04 -15.99
N ALA A 578 22.19 -9.39 -14.71
CA ALA A 578 21.57 -10.68 -14.35
C ALA A 578 20.14 -10.84 -14.89
N ASP A 579 19.48 -9.74 -15.26
CA ASP A 579 18.14 -9.71 -15.84
C ASP A 579 18.12 -9.33 -17.33
N ASN A 580 19.27 -9.36 -18.02
CA ASN A 580 19.44 -8.94 -19.43
C ASN A 580 18.92 -7.52 -19.69
N LEU A 581 19.09 -6.62 -18.72
CA LEU A 581 18.67 -5.24 -18.78
C LEU A 581 19.90 -4.34 -18.89
N GLU A 582 20.07 -3.69 -20.05
CA GLU A 582 21.15 -2.75 -20.29
C GLU A 582 20.93 -1.42 -19.56
N ALA A 583 22.02 -0.76 -19.22
CA ALA A 583 22.00 0.57 -18.63
C ALA A 583 21.58 1.64 -19.66
N SER A 584 20.86 2.68 -19.17
CA SER A 584 20.41 3.83 -19.96
C SER A 584 20.64 5.13 -19.21
N TYR A 585 21.87 5.61 -19.24
CA TYR A 585 22.31 6.76 -18.42
C TYR A 585 21.70 8.09 -18.82
N ASN A 586 21.24 8.26 -20.07
CA ASN A 586 20.75 9.53 -20.61
C ASN A 586 19.23 9.68 -20.62
N LEU A 587 18.54 8.95 -19.78
CA LEU A 587 17.08 9.09 -19.63
C LEU A 587 16.69 10.51 -19.19
N LYS A 588 15.57 11.00 -19.75
CA LYS A 588 14.95 12.28 -19.42
C LYS A 588 13.79 12.07 -18.46
N PRO A 589 13.44 13.10 -17.67
CA PRO A 589 12.22 13.06 -16.88
C PRO A 589 10.97 12.87 -17.73
N GLU A 590 10.05 12.00 -17.28
CA GLU A 590 8.72 11.88 -17.87
C GLU A 590 7.82 13.04 -17.43
N GLN A 591 6.84 13.38 -18.25
CA GLN A 591 5.86 14.43 -17.97
C GLN A 591 4.44 13.95 -18.22
N SER A 592 3.49 14.42 -17.42
CA SER A 592 2.06 14.17 -17.63
C SER A 592 1.23 15.37 -17.22
N PHE A 593 0.31 15.77 -18.10
CA PHE A 593 -0.74 16.71 -17.75
C PHE A 593 -1.97 15.94 -17.28
N ASN A 594 -2.27 16.04 -15.99
CA ASN A 594 -3.32 15.29 -15.31
C ASN A 594 -4.50 16.19 -14.95
N ILE A 595 -5.72 15.76 -15.29
CA ILE A 595 -6.97 16.40 -14.87
C ILE A 595 -7.87 15.35 -14.23
N ASN A 596 -8.50 15.70 -13.12
CA ASN A 596 -9.62 14.98 -12.53
C ASN A 596 -10.80 15.94 -12.34
N ALA A 597 -12.00 15.43 -12.54
CA ALA A 597 -13.25 16.10 -12.20
C ALA A 597 -14.22 15.06 -11.64
N GLY A 598 -14.81 15.32 -10.50
CA GLY A 598 -15.65 14.33 -9.82
C GLY A 598 -16.74 14.95 -8.96
N PHE A 599 -17.56 14.06 -8.42
CA PHE A 599 -18.53 14.41 -7.41
C PHE A 599 -18.67 13.30 -6.37
N ASN A 600 -19.00 13.71 -5.15
CA ASN A 600 -19.33 12.81 -4.05
C ASN A 600 -20.77 13.11 -3.62
N LEU A 601 -21.60 12.06 -3.59
CA LEU A 601 -22.99 12.12 -3.14
C LEU A 601 -23.16 11.27 -1.88
N GLY A 602 -23.83 11.83 -0.90
CA GLY A 602 -24.06 11.22 0.39
C GLY A 602 -23.01 11.59 1.47
N PRO A 603 -23.00 10.88 2.61
CA PRO A 603 -23.88 9.78 2.92
C PRO A 603 -25.34 10.21 3.08
N PHE A 604 -26.23 9.52 2.34
CA PHE A 604 -27.68 9.67 2.56
C PHE A 604 -28.11 8.69 3.63
N TYR A 605 -28.76 9.20 4.67
CA TYR A 605 -29.34 8.40 5.74
C TYR A 605 -30.86 8.31 5.53
N MET A 606 -31.39 7.10 5.38
CA MET A 606 -32.83 6.81 5.21
C MET A 606 -33.20 5.76 6.27
N GLY A 607 -33.51 6.19 7.48
CA GLY A 607 -33.61 5.29 8.63
C GLY A 607 -32.27 4.58 8.88
N GLU A 608 -32.25 3.26 8.85
CA GLU A 608 -31.05 2.44 9.06
C GLU A 608 -30.21 2.21 7.79
N HIS A 609 -30.62 2.79 6.67
CA HIS A 609 -29.91 2.72 5.39
C HIS A 609 -28.94 3.90 5.26
N LYS A 610 -27.73 3.61 4.82
CA LYS A 610 -26.70 4.61 4.48
C LYS A 610 -26.20 4.33 3.07
N LEU A 611 -26.23 5.33 2.21
CA LEU A 611 -25.79 5.24 0.82
C LEU A 611 -24.80 6.36 0.50
N SER A 612 -23.67 6.02 -0.11
CA SER A 612 -22.70 6.98 -0.65
C SER A 612 -22.34 6.60 -2.09
N TRP A 613 -22.14 7.59 -2.94
CA TRP A 613 -21.73 7.42 -4.33
C TRP A 613 -20.64 8.42 -4.69
N ASN A 614 -19.45 7.94 -5.05
CA ASN A 614 -18.32 8.71 -5.48
C ASN A 614 -18.07 8.44 -6.98
N ASN A 615 -17.78 9.50 -7.73
CA ASN A 615 -17.51 9.40 -9.16
C ASN A 615 -16.36 10.32 -9.54
N ASN A 616 -15.47 9.86 -10.44
CA ASN A 616 -14.31 10.62 -10.90
C ASN A 616 -14.07 10.38 -12.39
N PHE A 617 -14.02 11.44 -13.16
CA PHE A 617 -13.58 11.47 -14.55
C PHE A 617 -12.13 11.92 -14.60
N PHE A 618 -11.33 11.31 -15.46
CA PHE A 618 -9.92 11.65 -15.57
C PHE A 618 -9.45 11.78 -17.01
N TYR A 619 -8.42 12.61 -17.17
CA TYR A 619 -7.67 12.79 -18.42
C TYR A 619 -6.18 12.89 -18.09
N ARG A 620 -5.33 12.19 -18.86
CA ARG A 620 -3.87 12.13 -18.72
C ARG A 620 -3.27 12.28 -20.12
N ASP A 621 -2.35 13.23 -20.30
CA ASP A 621 -1.52 13.39 -21.51
C ASP A 621 -0.06 13.24 -21.12
N THR A 622 0.53 12.09 -21.43
CA THR A 622 1.90 11.72 -21.04
C THR A 622 2.85 11.84 -22.19
N LYS A 623 4.07 12.32 -21.90
CA LYS A 623 5.17 12.50 -22.84
C LYS A 623 6.46 11.95 -22.25
N ASP A 624 7.39 11.59 -23.15
CA ASP A 624 8.72 11.09 -22.80
C ASP A 624 8.65 9.89 -21.84
N GLN A 625 7.61 9.03 -21.98
CA GLN A 625 7.47 7.84 -21.13
C GLN A 625 8.69 6.93 -21.28
N ILE A 626 9.23 6.50 -20.15
CA ILE A 626 10.32 5.54 -20.07
C ILE A 626 9.71 4.14 -20.20
N LEU A 627 9.96 3.51 -21.33
CA LEU A 627 9.44 2.19 -21.66
C LEU A 627 10.57 1.22 -21.94
N LEU A 628 10.36 -0.05 -21.63
CA LEU A 628 11.28 -1.13 -21.93
C LEU A 628 11.22 -1.44 -23.42
N ALA A 629 12.36 -1.36 -24.10
CA ALA A 629 12.54 -1.66 -25.51
C ALA A 629 13.59 -2.77 -25.70
N LEU A 630 13.60 -3.42 -26.86
CA LEU A 630 14.69 -4.33 -27.25
C LEU A 630 15.92 -3.49 -27.59
N SER A 631 17.07 -3.87 -27.07
CA SER A 631 18.35 -3.23 -27.39
C SER A 631 18.73 -3.51 -28.85
N GLY A 632 18.94 -2.48 -29.65
CA GLY A 632 19.37 -2.60 -31.05
C GLY A 632 20.87 -2.92 -31.24
N LYS A 633 21.62 -3.22 -30.18
CA LYS A 633 23.10 -3.38 -30.22
C LYS A 633 23.60 -4.74 -30.66
N GLY A 634 22.78 -5.53 -31.40
CA GLY A 634 23.28 -6.67 -32.17
C GLY A 634 23.97 -7.79 -31.39
N THR A 635 23.65 -7.97 -30.12
CA THR A 635 24.01 -9.15 -29.35
C THR A 635 23.09 -10.32 -29.75
N THR A 636 23.60 -11.55 -29.76
CA THR A 636 22.82 -12.76 -30.03
C THR A 636 21.75 -13.08 -29.00
N GLU A 637 21.66 -12.28 -27.91
CA GLU A 637 20.69 -12.34 -26.85
C GLU A 637 19.78 -11.11 -26.90
N GLU A 638 18.47 -11.30 -26.69
CA GLU A 638 17.49 -10.23 -26.63
C GLU A 638 17.69 -9.39 -25.36
N ALA A 639 18.68 -8.50 -25.39
CA ALA A 639 18.88 -7.54 -24.31
C ALA A 639 17.78 -6.47 -24.36
N MET A 640 17.34 -6.01 -23.21
CA MET A 640 16.35 -4.97 -23.05
C MET A 640 17.00 -3.68 -22.53
N VAL A 641 16.44 -2.54 -22.88
CA VAL A 641 16.92 -1.22 -22.45
C VAL A 641 15.71 -0.30 -22.20
N TYR A 642 15.82 0.60 -21.23
CA TYR A 642 14.82 1.63 -21.03
C TYR A 642 15.08 2.86 -21.92
N GLU A 643 14.04 3.35 -22.59
CA GLU A 643 14.13 4.50 -23.48
C GLU A 643 12.93 5.45 -23.29
N ASN A 644 13.14 6.76 -23.53
CA ASN A 644 12.07 7.77 -23.57
C ASN A 644 11.35 7.74 -24.91
N VAL A 645 10.49 6.77 -25.15
CA VAL A 645 9.84 6.55 -26.45
C VAL A 645 8.33 6.58 -26.38
N GLY A 646 7.75 6.92 -25.23
CA GLY A 646 6.31 6.83 -25.02
C GLY A 646 5.60 8.18 -25.06
N LYS A 647 4.46 8.24 -25.77
CA LYS A 647 3.46 9.30 -25.69
C LYS A 647 2.08 8.65 -25.68
N ALA A 648 1.28 8.94 -24.68
CA ALA A 648 -0.04 8.35 -24.55
C ALA A 648 -1.07 9.33 -24.00
N ILE A 649 -2.33 9.17 -24.43
CA ILE A 649 -3.47 9.81 -23.79
C ILE A 649 -4.33 8.74 -23.15
N SER A 650 -4.60 8.90 -21.87
CA SER A 650 -5.51 8.06 -21.08
C SER A 650 -6.68 8.89 -20.59
N LYS A 651 -7.89 8.41 -20.80
CA LYS A 651 -9.12 9.04 -20.31
C LYS A 651 -10.11 7.97 -19.89
N GLY A 652 -10.94 8.29 -18.92
CA GLY A 652 -11.89 7.33 -18.41
C GLY A 652 -12.66 7.85 -17.20
N TRP A 653 -13.29 6.94 -16.50
CA TRP A 653 -14.04 7.25 -15.32
C TRP A 653 -14.06 6.07 -14.33
N ASP A 654 -14.12 6.42 -13.07
CA ASP A 654 -14.16 5.52 -11.93
C ASP A 654 -15.41 5.83 -11.11
N THR A 655 -16.10 4.81 -10.64
CA THR A 655 -17.24 4.97 -9.75
C THR A 655 -17.13 4.02 -8.57
N GLU A 656 -17.57 4.47 -7.41
CA GLU A 656 -17.63 3.71 -6.15
C GLU A 656 -18.99 3.98 -5.50
N VAL A 657 -19.72 2.92 -5.22
CA VAL A 657 -20.99 2.98 -4.49
C VAL A 657 -20.85 2.15 -3.23
N SER A 658 -21.06 2.75 -2.08
CA SER A 658 -21.06 2.09 -0.78
C SER A 658 -22.45 2.20 -0.15
N TYR A 659 -22.99 1.06 0.25
CA TYR A 659 -24.28 0.95 0.93
C TYR A 659 -24.13 0.16 2.21
N SER A 660 -24.79 0.61 3.27
CA SER A 660 -24.93 -0.19 4.49
C SER A 660 -26.36 -0.16 5.02
N PHE A 661 -26.75 -1.25 5.66
CA PHE A 661 -28.04 -1.43 6.31
C PHE A 661 -27.86 -1.93 7.73
N MET A 662 -28.48 -1.27 8.70
CA MET A 662 -28.43 -1.57 10.15
C MET A 662 -27.00 -1.67 10.72
N ASN A 663 -25.97 -1.13 10.06
CA ASN A 663 -24.56 -1.37 10.35
C ASN A 663 -24.20 -2.88 10.42
N ARG A 664 -24.92 -3.72 9.70
CA ARG A 664 -24.73 -5.18 9.63
C ARG A 664 -24.43 -5.65 8.21
N LEU A 665 -25.16 -5.16 7.22
CA LEU A 665 -24.91 -5.45 5.81
C LEU A 665 -24.14 -4.30 5.20
N PHE A 666 -23.03 -4.59 4.55
CA PHE A 666 -22.18 -3.64 3.83
C PHE A 666 -21.99 -4.14 2.40
N LEU A 667 -22.22 -3.26 1.44
CA LEU A 667 -22.07 -3.52 0.01
C LEU A 667 -21.18 -2.42 -0.57
N ASP A 668 -20.05 -2.80 -1.14
CA ASP A 668 -19.16 -1.91 -1.89
C ASP A 668 -19.11 -2.37 -3.34
N PHE A 669 -19.41 -1.48 -4.24
CA PHE A 669 -19.35 -1.69 -5.67
C PHE A 669 -18.37 -0.70 -6.28
N THR A 670 -17.42 -1.17 -7.07
CA THR A 670 -16.51 -0.33 -7.86
C THR A 670 -16.54 -0.72 -9.32
N LEU A 671 -16.42 0.27 -10.20
CA LEU A 671 -16.31 0.07 -11.63
C LEU A 671 -15.34 1.09 -12.20
N SER A 672 -14.51 0.66 -13.16
CA SER A 672 -13.54 1.52 -13.84
C SER A 672 -13.54 1.24 -15.33
N TYR A 673 -13.54 2.31 -16.10
CA TYR A 673 -13.39 2.29 -17.55
C TYR A 673 -12.24 3.19 -17.98
N LEU A 674 -11.36 2.66 -18.83
CA LEU A 674 -10.15 3.30 -19.32
C LEU A 674 -10.05 3.22 -20.84
N ASP A 675 -9.85 4.34 -21.52
CA ASP A 675 -9.43 4.41 -22.91
C ASP A 675 -8.03 5.04 -22.97
N ALA A 676 -7.01 4.20 -22.98
CA ALA A 676 -5.59 4.61 -23.06
C ALA A 676 -5.05 4.33 -24.47
N ARG A 677 -4.56 5.35 -25.16
CA ARG A 677 -4.13 5.28 -26.55
C ARG A 677 -2.72 5.78 -26.79
N ASN A 678 -1.98 5.06 -27.64
CA ASN A 678 -0.69 5.51 -28.16
C ASN A 678 -0.87 6.77 -29.01
N LYS A 679 -0.11 7.81 -28.71
CA LYS A 679 -0.13 9.10 -29.44
C LYS A 679 1.21 9.44 -30.09
N MET A 680 2.09 8.45 -30.26
CA MET A 680 3.29 8.59 -31.07
C MET A 680 2.93 8.50 -32.56
N GLU A 681 2.95 9.64 -33.25
CA GLU A 681 2.64 9.70 -34.67
C GLU A 681 3.76 9.18 -35.56
N TYR A 682 5.01 9.36 -35.12
CA TYR A 682 6.22 8.90 -35.78
C TYR A 682 7.04 8.04 -34.81
N ASP A 683 7.74 7.05 -35.33
CA ASP A 683 8.68 6.23 -34.57
C ASP A 683 10.03 6.94 -34.37
N ALA A 684 10.99 6.30 -33.68
CA ALA A 684 12.33 6.83 -33.44
C ALA A 684 13.12 7.11 -34.73
N ASN A 685 12.77 6.46 -35.84
CA ASN A 685 13.41 6.61 -37.15
C ASN A 685 12.70 7.65 -38.05
N GLY A 686 11.62 8.30 -37.55
CA GLY A 686 10.84 9.29 -38.27
C GLY A 686 9.82 8.71 -39.24
N TYR A 687 9.56 7.39 -39.23
CA TYR A 687 8.51 6.77 -39.99
C TYR A 687 7.16 6.89 -39.30
N LYS A 688 6.07 6.94 -40.10
CA LYS A 688 4.72 7.00 -39.53
C LYS A 688 4.43 5.74 -38.71
N ASN A 689 4.11 5.91 -37.43
CA ASN A 689 3.85 4.82 -36.53
C ASN A 689 2.51 4.13 -36.83
N ILE A 690 2.55 2.87 -37.24
CA ILE A 690 1.35 2.06 -37.54
C ILE A 690 0.44 1.84 -36.32
N TYR A 691 0.99 2.01 -35.12
CA TYR A 691 0.25 1.89 -33.86
C TYR A 691 -0.34 3.20 -33.36
N TYR A 692 -0.22 4.27 -34.14
CA TYR A 692 -0.80 5.55 -33.77
C TYR A 692 -2.31 5.45 -33.52
N ASN A 693 -2.76 5.99 -32.40
CA ASN A 693 -4.15 5.98 -31.93
C ASN A 693 -4.75 4.59 -31.58
N ASN A 694 -3.96 3.52 -31.60
CA ASN A 694 -4.38 2.23 -31.05
C ASN A 694 -4.41 2.27 -29.53
N ARG A 695 -5.27 1.44 -28.90
CA ARG A 695 -5.22 1.22 -27.45
C ARG A 695 -3.86 0.69 -27.05
N LEU A 696 -3.41 1.11 -25.86
CA LEU A 696 -2.17 0.57 -25.29
C LEU A 696 -2.35 -0.93 -25.05
N ARG A 697 -1.35 -1.69 -25.50
CA ARG A 697 -1.31 -3.13 -25.30
C ARG A 697 -1.06 -3.48 -23.82
N ASN A 698 -1.54 -4.65 -23.41
CA ASN A 698 -1.34 -5.19 -22.06
C ASN A 698 -1.91 -4.27 -20.96
N VAL A 699 -2.98 -3.52 -21.23
CA VAL A 699 -3.67 -2.63 -20.30
C VAL A 699 -5.15 -2.97 -20.28
N PRO A 700 -5.69 -3.47 -19.17
CA PRO A 700 -7.12 -3.71 -19.00
C PRO A 700 -7.89 -2.39 -19.09
N TYR A 701 -8.99 -2.39 -19.83
CA TYR A 701 -9.77 -1.17 -20.06
C TYR A 701 -11.12 -1.15 -19.35
N PHE A 702 -11.58 -2.29 -18.85
CA PHE A 702 -12.83 -2.40 -18.10
C PHE A 702 -12.69 -3.40 -16.98
N GLN A 703 -12.97 -2.96 -15.78
CA GLN A 703 -12.98 -3.79 -14.57
C GLN A 703 -14.09 -3.39 -13.60
N MET A 704 -14.55 -4.36 -12.83
CA MET A 704 -15.63 -4.21 -11.86
C MET A 704 -15.33 -5.08 -10.64
N SER A 705 -15.61 -4.54 -9.45
CA SER A 705 -15.47 -5.30 -8.21
C SER A 705 -16.67 -5.07 -7.30
N ASN A 706 -17.05 -6.13 -6.60
CA ASN A 706 -18.10 -6.09 -5.58
C ASN A 706 -17.57 -6.73 -4.30
N ARG A 707 -17.91 -6.13 -3.18
CA ARG A 707 -17.67 -6.71 -1.85
C ARG A 707 -18.95 -6.65 -1.05
N VAL A 708 -19.32 -7.77 -0.46
CA VAL A 708 -20.48 -7.92 0.42
C VAL A 708 -19.99 -8.45 1.75
N ARG A 709 -20.35 -7.77 2.82
CA ARG A 709 -20.07 -8.21 4.19
C ARG A 709 -21.36 -8.16 5.01
N TYR A 710 -21.62 -9.26 5.72
CA TYR A 710 -22.73 -9.34 6.67
C TYR A 710 -22.20 -9.71 8.05
N GLU A 711 -22.54 -8.89 9.04
CA GLU A 711 -22.14 -9.06 10.43
C GLU A 711 -23.34 -9.41 11.31
N ILE A 712 -23.19 -10.41 12.16
CA ILE A 712 -24.18 -10.86 13.12
C ILE A 712 -23.59 -10.68 14.53
N PRO A 713 -23.86 -9.58 15.20
CA PRO A 713 -23.44 -9.39 16.59
C PRO A 713 -24.24 -10.29 17.52
N ASN A 714 -23.65 -10.72 18.63
CA ASN A 714 -24.26 -11.60 19.63
C ASN A 714 -24.79 -12.90 19.02
N PHE A 715 -23.97 -13.56 18.18
CA PHE A 715 -24.38 -14.74 17.39
C PHE A 715 -24.62 -15.98 18.26
N LEU A 716 -23.67 -16.34 19.14
CA LEU A 716 -23.75 -17.46 20.08
C LEU A 716 -23.77 -16.99 21.53
N LYS A 717 -23.12 -15.89 21.83
CA LYS A 717 -22.96 -15.32 23.16
C LYS A 717 -23.04 -13.80 23.10
N GLN A 718 -23.29 -13.16 24.24
CA GLN A 718 -23.20 -11.72 24.36
C GLN A 718 -21.76 -11.26 24.06
N ASP A 719 -21.61 -10.17 23.31
CA ASP A 719 -20.35 -9.54 22.87
C ASP A 719 -19.50 -10.36 21.89
N ASP A 720 -20.01 -11.48 21.36
CA ASP A 720 -19.38 -12.14 20.22
C ASP A 720 -19.87 -11.58 18.86
N GLY A 721 -19.27 -12.05 17.78
CA GLY A 721 -19.69 -11.67 16.44
C GLY A 721 -19.34 -12.70 15.39
N PHE A 722 -20.26 -12.92 14.47
CA PHE A 722 -20.05 -13.75 13.30
C PHE A 722 -20.11 -12.88 12.04
N SER A 723 -19.23 -13.12 11.07
CA SER A 723 -19.21 -12.38 9.81
C SER A 723 -19.10 -13.32 8.61
N ILE A 724 -19.77 -12.93 7.52
CA ILE A 724 -19.66 -13.56 6.21
C ILE A 724 -19.21 -12.48 5.23
N ASN A 725 -18.18 -12.79 4.46
CA ASN A 725 -17.60 -11.89 3.47
C ASN A 725 -17.60 -12.59 2.11
N TRP A 726 -18.11 -11.93 1.09
CA TRP A 726 -18.00 -12.37 -0.29
C TRP A 726 -17.43 -11.24 -1.13
N SER A 727 -16.49 -11.56 -2.01
CA SER A 727 -15.99 -10.61 -3.00
C SER A 727 -15.99 -11.19 -4.40
N TYR A 728 -16.18 -10.31 -5.36
CA TYR A 728 -16.21 -10.62 -6.78
C TYR A 728 -15.35 -9.62 -7.53
N ASN A 729 -14.48 -10.11 -8.40
CA ASN A 729 -13.65 -9.29 -9.29
C ASN A 729 -13.84 -9.74 -10.74
N TYR A 730 -14.13 -8.78 -11.61
CA TYR A 730 -14.30 -8.95 -13.05
C TYR A 730 -13.30 -8.10 -13.81
N VAL A 731 -12.55 -8.73 -14.73
CA VAL A 731 -11.67 -8.05 -15.66
C VAL A 731 -12.03 -8.50 -17.05
N HIS A 732 -12.38 -7.56 -17.92
CA HIS A 732 -12.69 -7.84 -19.32
C HIS A 732 -11.41 -8.19 -20.09
N GLU A 733 -11.53 -9.02 -21.11
CA GLU A 733 -10.40 -9.43 -21.95
C GLU A 733 -9.66 -8.23 -22.55
N PHE A 734 -8.35 -8.37 -22.70
CA PHE A 734 -7.49 -7.34 -23.29
C PHE A 734 -6.31 -7.97 -24.01
N PHE A 735 -5.71 -7.23 -24.97
CA PHE A 735 -4.66 -7.76 -25.84
C PHE A 735 -3.25 -7.53 -25.26
N LEU A 736 -2.39 -8.54 -25.39
CA LEU A 736 -0.94 -8.38 -25.30
C LEU A 736 -0.41 -7.65 -26.53
N ASP A 737 -0.99 -7.93 -27.70
CA ASP A 737 -0.61 -7.35 -28.99
C ASP A 737 -1.32 -6.03 -29.29
N TRP A 738 -0.79 -5.25 -30.23
CA TRP A 738 -1.46 -4.06 -30.72
C TRP A 738 -2.72 -4.42 -31.51
N GLU A 739 -3.79 -3.64 -31.37
CA GLU A 739 -5.04 -3.86 -32.10
C GLU A 739 -4.86 -3.87 -33.62
N ALA A 740 -3.90 -3.09 -34.15
CA ALA A 740 -3.59 -3.02 -35.59
C ALA A 740 -2.84 -4.22 -36.14
N LEU A 741 -2.22 -5.04 -35.30
CA LEU A 741 -1.48 -6.23 -35.76
C LEU A 741 -2.41 -7.40 -36.02
N GLY A 742 -2.66 -7.73 -37.28
CA GLY A 742 -3.33 -8.95 -37.75
C GLY A 742 -4.78 -9.12 -37.23
N ASN A 743 -5.56 -9.93 -37.93
CA ASN A 743 -6.93 -10.25 -37.49
C ASN A 743 -7.07 -11.60 -36.78
N ASN A 744 -6.11 -12.51 -36.95
CA ASN A 744 -6.17 -13.87 -36.42
C ASN A 744 -4.98 -14.14 -35.47
N ASN A 745 -5.24 -14.93 -34.40
CA ASN A 745 -4.25 -15.38 -33.42
C ASN A 745 -3.57 -14.29 -32.60
N LYS A 746 -4.30 -13.23 -32.22
CA LYS A 746 -3.77 -12.26 -31.23
C LYS A 746 -3.63 -12.92 -29.87
N ALA A 747 -2.52 -12.61 -29.19
CA ALA A 747 -2.34 -12.97 -27.80
C ALA A 747 -3.33 -12.17 -26.94
N VAL A 748 -4.30 -12.86 -26.35
CA VAL A 748 -5.39 -12.29 -25.55
C VAL A 748 -5.25 -12.78 -24.12
N ILE A 749 -5.36 -11.85 -23.16
CA ILE A 749 -5.61 -12.20 -21.78
C ILE A 749 -7.13 -12.29 -21.63
N PRO A 750 -7.67 -13.51 -21.32
CA PRO A 750 -9.10 -13.74 -21.37
C PRO A 750 -9.85 -13.01 -20.27
N THR A 751 -11.14 -12.82 -20.45
CA THR A 751 -12.06 -12.33 -19.42
C THR A 751 -11.97 -13.20 -18.17
N GLN A 752 -11.87 -12.58 -17.01
CA GLN A 752 -11.68 -13.25 -15.73
C GLN A 752 -12.77 -12.85 -14.74
N THR A 753 -13.24 -13.86 -14.02
CA THR A 753 -14.20 -13.71 -12.95
C THR A 753 -13.69 -14.47 -11.72
N VAL A 754 -13.42 -13.75 -10.65
CA VAL A 754 -12.88 -14.34 -9.42
C VAL A 754 -13.84 -14.10 -8.27
N HIS A 755 -14.19 -15.16 -7.56
CA HIS A 755 -15.04 -15.11 -6.37
C HIS A 755 -14.24 -15.58 -5.16
N ASN A 756 -14.31 -14.82 -4.06
CA ASN A 756 -13.75 -15.21 -2.77
C ASN A 756 -14.87 -15.26 -1.73
N LEU A 757 -14.73 -16.12 -0.74
CA LEU A 757 -15.67 -16.26 0.38
C LEU A 757 -14.90 -16.41 1.68
N GLY A 758 -15.28 -15.65 2.70
CA GLY A 758 -14.70 -15.73 4.03
C GLY A 758 -15.78 -15.82 5.10
N VAL A 759 -15.49 -16.52 6.19
CA VAL A 759 -16.28 -16.53 7.40
C VAL A 759 -15.39 -16.24 8.59
N GLY A 760 -15.89 -15.41 9.51
CA GLY A 760 -15.14 -15.00 10.70
C GLY A 760 -15.98 -15.12 11.96
N TYR A 761 -15.32 -15.44 13.07
CA TYR A 761 -15.91 -15.44 14.40
C TYR A 761 -15.03 -14.66 15.37
N LYS A 762 -15.60 -13.64 16.00
CA LYS A 762 -14.98 -12.88 17.10
C LYS A 762 -15.52 -13.37 18.42
N PHE A 763 -14.64 -13.82 19.29
CA PHE A 763 -15.02 -14.32 20.62
C PHE A 763 -15.55 -13.18 21.52
N PRO A 764 -16.37 -13.50 22.55
CA PRO A 764 -16.70 -12.54 23.61
C PRO A 764 -15.40 -11.93 24.17
N ASN A 765 -15.41 -10.70 24.63
CA ASN A 765 -14.23 -9.86 24.96
C ASN A 765 -13.41 -9.33 23.78
N ARG A 766 -13.72 -9.76 22.55
CA ARG A 766 -13.11 -9.30 21.27
C ARG A 766 -11.58 -9.42 21.20
N LYS A 767 -10.95 -10.17 22.11
CA LYS A 767 -9.49 -10.38 22.10
C LYS A 767 -9.05 -11.40 21.06
N ILE A 768 -9.90 -12.37 20.74
CA ILE A 768 -9.60 -13.44 19.78
C ILE A 768 -10.58 -13.36 18.62
N ALA A 769 -10.06 -13.48 17.40
CA ALA A 769 -10.85 -13.68 16.20
C ALA A 769 -10.25 -14.81 15.34
N LEU A 770 -11.12 -15.66 14.81
CA LEU A 770 -10.78 -16.74 13.88
C LEU A 770 -11.44 -16.46 12.55
N ASN A 771 -10.72 -16.67 11.47
CA ASN A 771 -11.24 -16.56 10.10
C ASN A 771 -10.85 -17.76 9.26
N VAL A 772 -11.74 -18.10 8.32
CA VAL A 772 -11.49 -19.04 7.23
C VAL A 772 -11.85 -18.35 5.93
N ASP A 773 -10.88 -18.21 5.04
CA ASP A 773 -11.05 -17.55 3.74
C ASP A 773 -10.75 -18.54 2.61
N VAL A 774 -11.65 -18.62 1.65
CA VAL A 774 -11.48 -19.39 0.41
C VAL A 774 -11.32 -18.40 -0.74
N ARG A 775 -10.10 -18.30 -1.27
CA ARG A 775 -9.80 -17.46 -2.44
C ARG A 775 -10.04 -18.24 -3.73
N ASN A 776 -10.54 -17.56 -4.75
CA ASN A 776 -10.86 -18.14 -6.06
C ASN A 776 -11.67 -19.44 -5.93
N ILE A 777 -12.84 -19.36 -5.27
CA ILE A 777 -13.67 -20.52 -4.91
C ILE A 777 -14.09 -21.37 -6.13
N MET A 778 -14.23 -20.71 -7.30
CA MET A 778 -14.60 -21.40 -8.55
C MET A 778 -13.38 -22.05 -9.23
N ASN A 779 -12.17 -21.85 -8.68
CA ASN A 779 -10.90 -22.33 -9.27
C ASN A 779 -10.71 -21.84 -10.71
N THR A 780 -11.14 -20.62 -11.00
CA THR A 780 -10.96 -19.96 -12.29
C THR A 780 -9.47 -19.79 -12.59
N GLN A 781 -9.08 -20.03 -13.82
CA GLN A 781 -7.72 -19.75 -14.29
C GLN A 781 -7.54 -18.23 -14.44
N VAL A 782 -6.59 -17.66 -13.72
CA VAL A 782 -6.39 -16.21 -13.65
C VAL A 782 -5.04 -15.85 -14.25
N PHE A 783 -5.04 -14.88 -15.16
CA PHE A 783 -3.86 -14.34 -15.81
C PHE A 783 -3.84 -12.81 -15.67
N ASP A 784 -2.87 -12.29 -14.99
CA ASP A 784 -2.62 -10.85 -14.98
C ASP A 784 -1.64 -10.42 -16.07
N ASN A 785 -0.75 -11.33 -16.44
CA ASN A 785 0.18 -11.22 -17.54
C ASN A 785 -0.03 -12.39 -18.51
N TYR A 786 0.18 -12.16 -19.80
CA TYR A 786 0.01 -13.20 -20.81
C TYR A 786 0.88 -14.43 -20.51
N GLY A 787 0.25 -15.61 -20.54
CA GLY A 787 0.93 -16.86 -20.32
C GLY A 787 1.45 -17.09 -18.89
N VAL A 788 1.13 -16.24 -17.93
CA VAL A 788 1.56 -16.37 -16.53
C VAL A 788 0.35 -16.53 -15.64
N GLN A 789 0.11 -17.75 -15.17
CA GLN A 789 -1.03 -18.11 -14.34
C GLN A 789 -0.79 -17.79 -12.86
N ARG A 790 -1.77 -17.16 -12.24
CA ARG A 790 -1.86 -16.94 -10.78
C ARG A 790 -2.33 -18.20 -10.04
N PRO A 791 -2.20 -18.25 -8.69
CA PRO A 791 -2.74 -19.33 -7.88
C PRO A 791 -4.22 -19.58 -8.15
N GLY A 792 -4.60 -20.85 -8.24
CA GLY A 792 -6.00 -21.31 -8.28
C GLY A 792 -6.68 -21.18 -6.92
N ARG A 793 -7.68 -22.05 -6.63
CA ARG A 793 -8.37 -22.04 -5.34
C ARG A 793 -7.42 -22.36 -4.18
N GLY A 794 -7.45 -21.50 -3.16
CA GLY A 794 -6.73 -21.67 -1.91
C GLY A 794 -7.62 -21.44 -0.69
N VAL A 795 -7.34 -22.17 0.40
CA VAL A 795 -8.04 -22.05 1.69
C VAL A 795 -7.03 -21.57 2.72
N TYR A 796 -7.43 -20.58 3.52
CA TYR A 796 -6.57 -19.94 4.52
C TYR A 796 -7.31 -19.84 5.85
N PHE A 797 -6.60 -20.13 6.94
CA PHE A 797 -7.06 -19.98 8.31
C PHE A 797 -6.28 -18.89 8.99
N LYS A 798 -6.92 -17.97 9.68
CA LYS A 798 -6.27 -16.87 10.40
C LYS A 798 -6.76 -16.77 11.82
N LEU A 799 -5.81 -16.66 12.75
CA LEU A 799 -6.01 -16.32 14.16
C LEU A 799 -5.50 -14.90 14.38
N ASN A 800 -6.31 -14.05 15.00
CA ASN A 800 -5.88 -12.77 15.55
C ASN A 800 -6.07 -12.80 17.06
N TYR A 801 -5.09 -12.28 17.81
CA TYR A 801 -5.11 -12.22 19.25
C TYR A 801 -4.60 -10.86 19.74
N ASN A 802 -5.49 -10.06 20.29
CA ASN A 802 -5.18 -8.79 20.95
C ASN A 802 -4.84 -9.13 22.41
N ILE A 803 -3.54 -9.12 22.75
CA ILE A 803 -3.04 -9.59 24.05
C ILE A 803 -3.31 -8.54 25.13
N LEU A 804 -3.07 -7.24 24.83
CA LEU A 804 -3.20 -6.10 25.73
C LEU A 804 -4.21 -5.07 25.24
#